data_8d46de862c8eb0f058e908f3999237ed
#
_entry.id   8d46de862c8eb0f058e908f3999237ed
#
_cell.length_a   1.000
_cell.length_b   1.000
_cell.length_c   1.000
_cell.angle_alpha   90.00
_cell.angle_beta   90.00
_cell.angle_gamma   90.00
#
_symmetry.space_group_name_H-M   'P 1'
#
loop_
_entity.id
_entity.type
_entity.pdbx_description
1 polymer ?
#
loop_
_entity_poly.entity_id
_entity_poly.type
_entity_poly.pdbx_seq_one_letter_code
_entity_poly.pdbx_strand_id
1 'polypeptide(L)'
;MDTGITAVITVEEDMRFLRSTLRSVLTQNVLPGVVIIADATGRTSSRITTSFEVIPSPSGPVMEVPQSKHVTIHIVSAKGARSFGDAVSRALDRADLDDAPRALWLLHDDSRPSDDSCLERLLEAWRNTPGASVLGCKQCDWEGSHLHDVGMYAGHHAVHSLVVDGEPDQEQYDGRQDVFAVSLAGALVSMSQFTRLRGINAWLTTYSESVDFCRRVCLSGGRVVVVPQAEISHRRARYEGIRTRGGEPLKDDHTVNHAMTVHRSQQRYLYTDLAMSSWFIVWLWRLLRSFGMAISMMFGKKPYEAWVQLCLPWLALADIAGNMKSRSLVARQSKVAASSLHVLFADSQQIKQFHDRRDAFQSQQGRVLLSPLERAHLRTRTIYRWSAAVVMALVCFAAIAVMYWPVFRSIFSGGSLYSDVLLPTGASFTQLVQSATTPWLLVLMLASLVTLGHVTAALAMILFVAAPLSALSFWALAGVFTRSDVVRVLGGLLWASTGIMFGWYAQANMPMLTVMVFLPAAFAFVFRAVGMYHTEDPLKPRTSVQAAAIAALCFIPVVAAEPQLLFALIVVFLMFLLFVRRKRAMLLLIPVPAAFAVAPTLVNAVRYADLGMWRQLFGDITVPTSSANGSPASLSLLEAAQRALGWRMGSTDYADLAVTVLFGVITLLALASLVLPFALRTSRLMWVVIVCGGALALVSSRVAITVDADGVVAGSAQPGIAMMILGFLACVCLVAGGAVKRFQPLHASGSDPASKKDRLHVLIVSGRVVLALILVCCIGIQCMYGIERHKDAGLGVSENGLPMVTTDYLEAGADHRVLAVSAETRNIVNYAVMRTSRGDLIDSSPVQRARLLSGKHDAVDEQLAQACASLLSNPDEEAIAAISALGFGGIYVVPETGDSLNDMPYEQLSANIAASNGTQSLVSTDSGSYYRLTLRSSASQQVDTSWQQRAQHSVWRHAWLICLGVITALYCLVAMPRRRPSYGLEEQA
;
A
#
# COMPACT_ATOMS: atom_id res chain seq x y z
N MET A 1 2.61 -58.78 -15.46
CA MET A 1 1.31 -58.15 -15.24
C MET A 1 0.82 -58.58 -13.84
N ASP A 2 0.51 -57.69 -12.97
CA ASP A 2 -0.19 -58.06 -11.73
C ASP A 2 -1.65 -57.58 -11.88
N THR A 3 -2.54 -58.50 -12.26
CA THR A 3 -3.95 -58.24 -12.53
C THR A 3 -4.70 -57.78 -11.30
N GLY A 4 -4.11 -57.93 -10.11
CA GLY A 4 -4.69 -57.49 -8.84
C GLY A 4 -4.45 -56.01 -8.51
N ILE A 5 -3.77 -55.24 -9.38
CA ILE A 5 -3.48 -53.81 -9.14
C ILE A 5 -4.34 -52.96 -10.06
N THR A 6 -5.02 -51.97 -9.46
CA THR A 6 -5.74 -50.92 -10.22
C THR A 6 -5.06 -49.55 -9.98
N ALA A 7 -4.63 -48.93 -11.07
CA ALA A 7 -4.13 -47.57 -11.03
C ALA A 7 -5.31 -46.57 -11.12
N VAL A 8 -5.37 -45.58 -10.24
CA VAL A 8 -6.39 -44.53 -10.26
C VAL A 8 -5.73 -43.17 -10.49
N ILE A 9 -6.01 -42.56 -11.64
CA ILE A 9 -5.47 -41.24 -12.02
C ILE A 9 -6.59 -40.22 -11.89
N THR A 10 -6.45 -39.25 -10.99
CA THR A 10 -7.43 -38.17 -10.86
C THR A 10 -7.06 -36.98 -11.76
N VAL A 11 -8.04 -36.44 -12.47
CA VAL A 11 -7.89 -35.25 -13.35
C VAL A 11 -8.68 -34.11 -12.80
N GLU A 12 -8.01 -33.01 -12.49
CA GLU A 12 -8.62 -31.79 -11.98
C GLU A 12 -8.49 -30.63 -13.00
N GLU A 13 -9.53 -29.84 -13.14
CA GLU A 13 -9.59 -28.57 -13.91
C GLU A 13 -9.25 -28.69 -15.42
N ASP A 14 -8.16 -29.35 -15.82
CA ASP A 14 -7.76 -29.53 -17.23
C ASP A 14 -7.01 -30.86 -17.45
N MET A 15 -6.94 -31.30 -18.72
CA MET A 15 -6.32 -32.59 -19.12
C MET A 15 -4.90 -32.46 -19.65
N ARG A 16 -4.26 -31.29 -19.54
CA ARG A 16 -2.92 -31.05 -20.15
C ARG A 16 -1.85 -32.02 -19.69
N PHE A 17 -1.90 -32.41 -18.43
CA PHE A 17 -0.86 -33.25 -17.83
C PHE A 17 -1.16 -34.75 -17.98
N LEU A 18 -2.41 -35.13 -18.14
CA LEU A 18 -2.88 -36.53 -18.16
C LEU A 18 -2.10 -37.40 -19.16
N ARG A 19 -1.82 -36.82 -20.38
CA ARG A 19 -1.12 -37.59 -21.42
C ARG A 19 0.27 -38.08 -20.98
N SER A 20 1.03 -37.25 -20.28
CA SER A 20 2.37 -37.63 -19.81
C SER A 20 2.31 -38.63 -18.69
N THR A 21 1.38 -38.49 -17.76
CA THR A 21 1.18 -39.40 -16.63
C THR A 21 0.68 -40.74 -17.11
N LEU A 22 -0.33 -40.78 -17.98
CA LEU A 22 -0.85 -42.05 -18.54
C LEU A 22 0.23 -42.79 -19.33
N ARG A 23 1.03 -42.08 -20.15
CA ARG A 23 2.15 -42.69 -20.86
C ARG A 23 3.14 -43.37 -19.90
N SER A 24 3.56 -42.69 -18.85
CA SER A 24 4.51 -43.25 -17.86
C SER A 24 3.94 -44.41 -17.04
N VAL A 25 2.62 -44.50 -16.89
CA VAL A 25 1.96 -45.68 -16.28
C VAL A 25 1.96 -46.85 -17.23
N LEU A 26 1.75 -46.62 -18.54
CA LEU A 26 1.72 -47.64 -19.55
C LEU A 26 3.10 -48.16 -19.99
N THR A 27 4.19 -47.42 -19.69
CA THR A 27 5.57 -47.86 -19.93
C THR A 27 6.20 -48.63 -18.77
N GLN A 28 5.48 -48.86 -17.66
CA GLN A 28 6.01 -49.56 -16.52
C GLN A 28 6.38 -51.05 -16.84
N ASN A 29 7.46 -51.55 -16.24
CA ASN A 29 7.87 -52.96 -16.35
C ASN A 29 6.75 -53.88 -15.88
N VAL A 30 6.11 -53.53 -14.77
CA VAL A 30 4.92 -54.22 -14.23
C VAL A 30 3.70 -53.35 -14.49
N LEU A 31 2.77 -53.79 -15.34
CA LEU A 31 1.58 -53.04 -15.68
C LEU A 31 0.43 -53.30 -14.69
N PRO A 32 -0.35 -52.29 -14.30
CA PRO A 32 -1.61 -52.52 -13.61
C PRO A 32 -2.62 -53.23 -14.54
N GLY A 33 -3.51 -54.07 -13.96
CA GLY A 33 -4.55 -54.73 -14.76
C GLY A 33 -5.60 -53.76 -15.29
N VAL A 34 -5.95 -52.78 -14.47
CA VAL A 34 -6.95 -51.76 -14.79
C VAL A 34 -6.40 -50.38 -14.47
N VAL A 35 -6.71 -49.38 -15.32
CA VAL A 35 -6.45 -47.95 -15.08
C VAL A 35 -7.78 -47.24 -15.03
N ILE A 36 -8.08 -46.56 -13.97
CA ILE A 36 -9.27 -45.69 -13.83
C ILE A 36 -8.86 -44.25 -13.92
N ILE A 37 -9.45 -43.52 -14.84
CA ILE A 37 -9.27 -42.04 -14.99
C ILE A 37 -10.50 -41.37 -14.37
N ALA A 38 -10.32 -40.74 -13.23
CA ALA A 38 -11.35 -39.99 -12.49
C ALA A 38 -11.44 -38.54 -13.00
N ASP A 39 -12.37 -38.26 -13.91
CA ASP A 39 -12.58 -36.95 -14.49
C ASP A 39 -13.38 -36.02 -13.58
N ALA A 40 -12.73 -35.15 -12.84
CA ALA A 40 -13.40 -34.09 -12.06
C ALA A 40 -13.68 -32.82 -12.89
N THR A 41 -13.22 -32.72 -14.15
CA THR A 41 -13.50 -31.56 -15.02
C THR A 41 -14.96 -31.47 -15.43
N GLY A 42 -15.70 -32.55 -15.34
CA GLY A 42 -17.11 -32.67 -15.76
C GLY A 42 -17.34 -32.78 -17.25
N ARG A 43 -16.30 -33.07 -18.05
CA ARG A 43 -16.42 -33.28 -19.48
C ARG A 43 -16.96 -34.66 -19.79
N THR A 44 -16.70 -35.66 -18.95
CA THR A 44 -17.20 -37.04 -19.11
C THR A 44 -18.56 -37.15 -18.46
N SER A 45 -19.59 -37.52 -19.21
CA SER A 45 -20.97 -37.69 -18.72
C SER A 45 -21.30 -39.17 -18.43
N SER A 46 -20.66 -40.12 -19.13
CA SER A 46 -20.87 -41.57 -19.03
C SER A 46 -19.54 -42.30 -18.87
N ARG A 47 -19.61 -43.53 -18.35
CA ARG A 47 -18.41 -44.41 -18.28
C ARG A 47 -17.94 -44.73 -19.71
N ILE A 48 -16.63 -44.53 -19.97
CA ILE A 48 -16.00 -44.89 -21.21
C ILE A 48 -14.99 -46.00 -20.87
N THR A 49 -15.12 -47.17 -21.50
CA THR A 49 -14.18 -48.27 -21.32
C THR A 49 -13.44 -48.50 -22.65
N THR A 50 -12.13 -48.58 -22.57
CA THR A 50 -11.27 -48.89 -23.71
C THR A 50 -10.16 -49.85 -23.25
N SER A 51 -9.64 -50.65 -24.14
CA SER A 51 -8.52 -51.55 -23.88
C SER A 51 -7.38 -51.25 -24.82
N PHE A 52 -6.17 -51.28 -24.30
CA PHE A 52 -4.94 -51.09 -25.03
C PHE A 52 -4.05 -52.32 -24.94
N GLU A 53 -3.47 -52.70 -26.09
CA GLU A 53 -2.41 -53.67 -26.15
C GLU A 53 -1.08 -52.94 -26.02
N VAL A 54 -0.33 -53.29 -24.98
CA VAL A 54 0.98 -52.72 -24.70
C VAL A 54 2.04 -53.74 -25.01
N ILE A 55 2.91 -53.40 -25.98
CA ILE A 55 4.08 -54.25 -26.34
C ILE A 55 5.28 -53.65 -25.59
N PRO A 56 5.86 -54.32 -24.59
CA PRO A 56 7.01 -53.78 -23.89
C PRO A 56 8.23 -53.65 -24.80
N SER A 57 8.98 -52.57 -24.67
CA SER A 57 10.25 -52.41 -25.38
C SER A 57 11.26 -53.44 -24.87
N PRO A 58 11.99 -54.18 -25.71
CA PRO A 58 12.99 -55.13 -25.27
C PRO A 58 14.15 -54.40 -24.59
N SER A 59 14.35 -54.60 -23.32
CA SER A 59 15.49 -54.14 -22.53
C SER A 59 16.56 -55.21 -22.45
N GLY A 60 17.46 -55.30 -23.43
CA GLY A 60 18.60 -56.20 -23.48
C GLY A 60 18.69 -57.08 -24.70
N PRO A 61 19.74 -57.92 -24.89
CA PRO A 61 19.91 -58.80 -26.02
C PRO A 61 18.98 -60.01 -25.81
N VAL A 62 17.74 -59.95 -26.24
CA VAL A 62 16.70 -60.95 -25.97
C VAL A 62 16.29 -61.68 -27.24
N MET A 63 16.33 -63.00 -27.15
CA MET A 63 15.72 -63.92 -28.14
C MET A 63 14.23 -64.21 -27.87
N GLU A 64 13.56 -63.58 -26.91
CA GLU A 64 12.14 -63.81 -26.64
C GLU A 64 11.25 -62.77 -27.27
N VAL A 65 10.22 -63.23 -27.93
CA VAL A 65 9.18 -62.34 -28.51
C VAL A 65 8.44 -61.64 -27.37
N PRO A 66 8.42 -60.32 -27.32
CA PRO A 66 7.73 -59.63 -26.22
C PRO A 66 6.25 -59.99 -26.23
N GLN A 67 5.77 -60.55 -25.13
CA GLN A 67 4.34 -60.86 -24.97
C GLN A 67 3.54 -59.55 -24.84
N SER A 68 2.54 -59.40 -25.72
CA SER A 68 1.61 -58.25 -25.59
C SER A 68 0.80 -58.35 -24.29
N LYS A 69 0.59 -57.21 -23.63
CA LYS A 69 -0.18 -57.11 -22.42
C LYS A 69 -1.40 -56.23 -22.66
N HIS A 70 -2.60 -56.70 -22.33
CA HIS A 70 -3.83 -55.93 -22.41
C HIS A 70 -4.08 -55.16 -21.11
N VAL A 71 -4.27 -53.86 -21.18
CA VAL A 71 -4.64 -52.98 -20.05
C VAL A 71 -6.00 -52.37 -20.33
N THR A 72 -6.93 -52.52 -19.42
CA THR A 72 -8.27 -51.90 -19.51
C THR A 72 -8.26 -50.51 -18.86
N ILE A 73 -8.76 -49.51 -19.58
CA ILE A 73 -8.87 -48.14 -19.09
C ILE A 73 -10.34 -47.75 -18.95
N HIS A 74 -10.74 -47.36 -17.74
CA HIS A 74 -12.06 -46.82 -17.47
C HIS A 74 -11.98 -45.33 -17.23
N ILE A 75 -12.67 -44.51 -18.05
CA ILE A 75 -12.81 -43.09 -17.80
C ILE A 75 -14.17 -42.89 -17.17
N VAL A 76 -14.19 -42.39 -15.94
CA VAL A 76 -15.40 -42.19 -15.15
C VAL A 76 -15.51 -40.76 -14.64
N SER A 77 -16.74 -40.28 -14.59
CA SER A 77 -17.01 -38.92 -14.09
C SER A 77 -16.85 -38.87 -12.57
N ALA A 78 -15.99 -37.97 -12.09
CA ALA A 78 -15.86 -37.59 -10.68
C ALA A 78 -16.37 -36.16 -10.44
N LYS A 79 -17.30 -35.68 -11.28
CA LYS A 79 -17.85 -34.31 -11.22
C LYS A 79 -18.30 -33.94 -9.80
N GLY A 80 -17.89 -32.75 -9.32
CA GLY A 80 -18.24 -32.25 -8.01
C GLY A 80 -17.38 -32.87 -6.88
N ALA A 81 -16.28 -33.56 -7.20
CA ALA A 81 -15.30 -33.98 -6.21
C ALA A 81 -14.68 -32.75 -5.54
N ARG A 82 -14.50 -32.81 -4.22
CA ARG A 82 -14.00 -31.71 -3.39
C ARG A 82 -12.51 -31.81 -3.09
N SER A 83 -11.94 -32.99 -3.28
CA SER A 83 -10.55 -33.31 -3.02
C SER A 83 -10.10 -34.49 -3.89
N PHE A 84 -8.78 -34.72 -3.91
CA PHE A 84 -8.19 -35.91 -4.53
C PHE A 84 -8.85 -37.21 -4.03
N GLY A 85 -8.96 -37.37 -2.72
CA GLY A 85 -9.55 -38.59 -2.14
C GLY A 85 -11.03 -38.75 -2.44
N ASP A 86 -11.80 -37.66 -2.54
CA ASP A 86 -13.22 -37.72 -2.94
C ASP A 86 -13.34 -38.13 -4.42
N ALA A 87 -12.42 -37.68 -5.28
CA ALA A 87 -12.37 -38.09 -6.69
C ALA A 87 -12.05 -39.59 -6.83
N VAL A 88 -11.07 -40.09 -6.08
CA VAL A 88 -10.73 -41.53 -6.04
C VAL A 88 -11.93 -42.35 -5.60
N SER A 89 -12.58 -41.98 -4.49
CA SER A 89 -13.72 -42.77 -3.95
C SER A 89 -14.86 -42.83 -4.95
N ARG A 90 -15.24 -41.68 -5.54
CA ARG A 90 -16.29 -41.62 -6.57
C ARG A 90 -15.98 -42.40 -7.83
N ALA A 91 -14.70 -42.41 -8.20
CA ALA A 91 -14.25 -43.15 -9.36
C ALA A 91 -14.33 -44.67 -9.14
N LEU A 92 -13.95 -45.15 -7.99
CA LEU A 92 -14.07 -46.54 -7.62
C LEU A 92 -15.54 -47.02 -7.57
N ASP A 93 -16.43 -46.21 -6.98
CA ASP A 93 -17.86 -46.52 -6.91
C ASP A 93 -18.51 -46.57 -8.29
N ARG A 94 -18.02 -45.86 -9.27
CA ARG A 94 -18.58 -45.77 -10.62
C ARG A 94 -17.88 -46.66 -11.65
N ALA A 95 -16.69 -47.14 -11.35
CA ALA A 95 -15.93 -47.96 -12.27
C ALA A 95 -16.54 -49.34 -12.46
N ASP A 96 -17.31 -49.86 -11.45
CA ASP A 96 -18.01 -51.15 -11.52
C ASP A 96 -17.06 -52.25 -12.01
N LEU A 97 -16.04 -52.51 -11.19
CA LEU A 97 -14.98 -53.48 -11.51
C LEU A 97 -15.50 -54.92 -11.33
N ASP A 98 -15.21 -55.76 -12.29
CA ASP A 98 -15.61 -57.20 -12.26
C ASP A 98 -14.99 -57.93 -11.08
N ASP A 99 -13.72 -57.63 -10.71
CA ASP A 99 -12.98 -58.21 -9.59
C ASP A 99 -12.45 -57.08 -8.68
N ALA A 100 -12.54 -57.26 -7.35
CA ALA A 100 -11.97 -56.32 -6.39
C ALA A 100 -10.43 -56.36 -6.45
N PRO A 101 -9.77 -55.23 -6.66
CA PRO A 101 -8.32 -55.18 -6.74
C PRO A 101 -7.68 -55.52 -5.38
N ARG A 102 -6.46 -56.03 -5.39
CA ARG A 102 -5.66 -56.28 -4.18
C ARG A 102 -5.12 -54.97 -3.60
N ALA A 103 -4.70 -54.07 -4.49
CA ALA A 103 -4.22 -52.74 -4.12
C ALA A 103 -4.55 -51.69 -5.17
N LEU A 104 -4.59 -50.44 -4.71
CA LEU A 104 -4.78 -49.25 -5.52
C LEU A 104 -3.46 -48.50 -5.67
N TRP A 105 -3.05 -48.19 -6.88
CA TRP A 105 -1.96 -47.26 -7.14
C TRP A 105 -2.55 -45.89 -7.45
N LEU A 106 -2.41 -44.95 -6.54
CA LEU A 106 -3.06 -43.65 -6.58
C LEU A 106 -2.14 -42.65 -7.28
N LEU A 107 -2.62 -41.98 -8.30
CA LEU A 107 -1.86 -41.00 -9.08
C LEU A 107 -2.69 -39.74 -9.32
N HIS A 108 -2.03 -38.62 -9.44
CA HIS A 108 -2.62 -37.38 -9.93
C HIS A 108 -2.21 -37.15 -11.39
N ASP A 109 -3.00 -36.44 -12.19
CA ASP A 109 -2.67 -36.21 -13.62
C ASP A 109 -1.34 -35.49 -13.83
N ASP A 110 -0.83 -34.75 -12.83
CA ASP A 110 0.45 -34.05 -12.83
C ASP A 110 1.53 -34.72 -12.00
N SER A 111 1.31 -36.02 -11.62
CA SER A 111 2.29 -36.90 -10.96
C SER A 111 2.59 -38.08 -11.84
N ARG A 112 3.84 -38.29 -12.23
CA ARG A 112 4.26 -39.41 -13.07
C ARG A 112 5.38 -40.19 -12.42
N PRO A 113 5.43 -41.51 -12.60
CA PRO A 113 6.64 -42.27 -12.30
C PRO A 113 7.86 -41.70 -13.02
N SER A 114 8.98 -41.57 -12.29
CA SER A 114 10.22 -41.02 -12.87
C SER A 114 10.89 -42.02 -13.81
N ASP A 115 10.73 -43.31 -13.52
CA ASP A 115 11.27 -44.44 -14.32
C ASP A 115 10.23 -45.55 -14.55
N ASP A 116 10.59 -46.52 -15.37
CA ASP A 116 9.71 -47.63 -15.75
C ASP A 116 9.65 -48.78 -14.69
N SER A 117 10.42 -48.69 -13.60
CA SER A 117 10.50 -49.67 -12.50
C SER A 117 9.77 -49.23 -11.21
N CYS A 118 9.15 -48.10 -11.16
CA CYS A 118 8.53 -47.55 -9.98
C CYS A 118 7.47 -48.47 -9.35
N LEU A 119 6.51 -49.00 -10.11
CA LEU A 119 5.50 -49.91 -9.61
C LEU A 119 6.11 -51.25 -9.20
N GLU A 120 7.10 -51.77 -9.92
CA GLU A 120 7.84 -52.97 -9.58
C GLU A 120 8.49 -52.89 -8.20
N ARG A 121 9.19 -51.77 -7.90
CA ARG A 121 9.82 -51.48 -6.61
C ARG A 121 8.82 -51.40 -5.48
N LEU A 122 7.66 -50.78 -5.72
CA LEU A 122 6.59 -50.72 -4.73
C LEU A 122 6.03 -52.10 -4.41
N LEU A 123 5.85 -52.98 -5.39
CA LEU A 123 5.35 -54.32 -5.20
C LEU A 123 6.38 -55.22 -4.51
N GLU A 124 7.65 -55.07 -4.84
CA GLU A 124 8.75 -55.75 -4.16
C GLU A 124 8.83 -55.33 -2.69
N ALA A 125 8.80 -54.05 -2.41
CA ALA A 125 8.75 -53.52 -1.03
C ALA A 125 7.51 -54.03 -0.28
N TRP A 126 6.35 -54.14 -0.92
CA TRP A 126 5.13 -54.68 -0.31
C TRP A 126 5.26 -56.13 0.06
N ARG A 127 5.91 -56.97 -0.81
CA ARG A 127 6.19 -58.38 -0.51
C ARG A 127 7.18 -58.56 0.64
N ASN A 128 8.18 -57.66 0.69
CA ASN A 128 9.27 -57.76 1.69
C ASN A 128 8.93 -57.11 3.05
N THR A 129 7.83 -56.33 3.14
CA THR A 129 7.46 -55.61 4.36
C THR A 129 6.12 -56.12 4.90
N PRO A 130 6.12 -57.07 5.85
CA PRO A 130 4.88 -57.58 6.44
C PRO A 130 4.07 -56.50 7.14
N GLY A 131 2.76 -56.43 6.86
CA GLY A 131 1.84 -55.48 7.45
C GLY A 131 1.85 -54.08 6.83
N ALA A 132 2.68 -53.82 5.79
CA ALA A 132 2.62 -52.59 5.03
C ALA A 132 1.24 -52.44 4.34
N SER A 133 0.54 -51.39 4.67
CA SER A 133 -0.80 -51.11 4.19
C SER A 133 -0.81 -49.92 3.20
N VAL A 134 0.17 -49.05 3.34
CA VAL A 134 0.41 -47.91 2.42
C VAL A 134 1.91 -47.84 2.16
N LEU A 135 2.30 -47.83 0.91
CA LEU A 135 3.68 -47.63 0.46
C LEU A 135 3.72 -46.31 -0.38
N GLY A 136 4.50 -45.35 0.07
CA GLY A 136 4.68 -44.07 -0.62
C GLY A 136 5.98 -44.01 -1.40
N CYS A 137 6.00 -43.22 -2.45
CA CYS A 137 7.18 -42.95 -3.26
C CYS A 137 7.93 -41.71 -2.75
N LYS A 138 9.23 -41.63 -3.09
CA LYS A 138 10.01 -40.36 -3.03
C LYS A 138 9.39 -39.36 -4.01
N GLN A 139 9.07 -38.17 -3.54
CA GLN A 139 8.49 -37.11 -4.37
C GLN A 139 9.58 -36.15 -4.84
N CYS A 140 9.72 -36.02 -6.14
CA CYS A 140 10.69 -35.10 -6.77
C CYS A 140 9.99 -34.08 -7.64
N ASP A 141 10.74 -33.05 -8.06
CA ASP A 141 10.28 -32.09 -9.05
C ASP A 141 10.05 -32.77 -10.43
N TRP A 142 9.50 -32.02 -11.40
CA TRP A 142 9.18 -32.62 -12.70
C TRP A 142 10.41 -33.13 -13.47
N GLU A 143 11.59 -32.62 -13.16
CA GLU A 143 12.87 -32.99 -13.77
C GLU A 143 13.55 -34.14 -13.02
N GLY A 144 13.08 -34.52 -11.83
CA GLY A 144 13.62 -35.59 -11.01
C GLY A 144 14.92 -35.23 -10.26
N SER A 145 15.25 -33.93 -10.19
CA SER A 145 16.53 -33.45 -9.66
C SER A 145 16.45 -32.86 -8.24
N HIS A 146 15.26 -32.43 -7.83
CA HIS A 146 15.05 -31.80 -6.52
C HIS A 146 13.92 -32.46 -5.75
N LEU A 147 14.12 -32.56 -4.42
CA LEU A 147 13.20 -33.24 -3.52
C LEU A 147 12.01 -32.36 -3.12
N HIS A 148 10.86 -32.97 -3.01
CA HIS A 148 9.68 -32.38 -2.40
C HIS A 148 9.31 -33.05 -1.06
N ASP A 149 9.31 -34.35 -1.01
CA ASP A 149 8.96 -35.14 0.19
C ASP A 149 9.51 -36.57 0.11
N VAL A 150 9.95 -37.11 1.28
CA VAL A 150 10.39 -38.49 1.44
C VAL A 150 9.79 -39.04 2.74
N GLY A 151 8.45 -38.99 2.84
CA GLY A 151 7.71 -39.36 4.03
C GLY A 151 7.75 -38.34 5.16
N MET A 152 6.73 -38.39 6.00
CA MET A 152 6.46 -37.42 7.05
C MET A 152 6.43 -38.11 8.43
N TYR A 153 6.93 -37.41 9.44
CA TYR A 153 6.93 -37.84 10.84
C TYR A 153 5.85 -37.12 11.62
N ALA A 154 5.30 -37.76 12.63
CA ALA A 154 4.34 -37.11 13.53
C ALA A 154 5.03 -36.11 14.46
N GLY A 155 4.30 -35.10 14.87
CA GLY A 155 4.65 -34.19 15.94
C GLY A 155 3.45 -33.96 16.85
N HIS A 156 3.59 -33.13 17.89
CA HIS A 156 2.47 -32.77 18.76
C HIS A 156 1.40 -31.99 17.96
N HIS A 157 0.37 -32.74 17.49
CA HIS A 157 -0.73 -32.21 16.68
C HIS A 157 -0.29 -31.54 15.34
N ALA A 158 0.87 -31.91 14.82
CA ALA A 158 1.45 -31.44 13.58
C ALA A 158 2.16 -32.60 12.85
N VAL A 159 2.60 -32.35 11.64
CA VAL A 159 3.36 -33.32 10.84
C VAL A 159 4.57 -32.62 10.24
N HIS A 160 5.71 -33.30 10.22
CA HIS A 160 6.98 -32.76 9.76
C HIS A 160 7.58 -33.65 8.65
N SER A 161 7.75 -33.08 7.45
CA SER A 161 8.43 -33.79 6.35
C SER A 161 9.93 -33.96 6.61
N LEU A 162 10.56 -33.01 7.30
CA LEU A 162 12.00 -32.95 7.56
C LEU A 162 12.85 -32.94 6.27
N VAL A 163 12.23 -32.65 5.13
CA VAL A 163 12.88 -32.43 3.82
C VAL A 163 12.76 -30.97 3.48
N VAL A 164 13.82 -30.35 3.02
CA VAL A 164 13.78 -28.96 2.55
C VAL A 164 13.25 -28.96 1.11
N ASP A 165 12.09 -28.41 0.90
CA ASP A 165 11.43 -28.36 -0.42
C ASP A 165 12.34 -27.68 -1.44
N GLY A 166 12.69 -28.40 -2.53
CA GLY A 166 13.58 -27.92 -3.58
C GLY A 166 15.08 -28.17 -3.32
N GLU A 167 15.46 -28.91 -2.26
CA GLU A 167 16.85 -29.34 -2.11
C GLU A 167 17.22 -30.40 -3.15
N PRO A 168 18.48 -30.46 -3.66
CA PRO A 168 18.92 -31.48 -4.58
C PRO A 168 18.80 -32.89 -3.98
N ASP A 169 18.40 -33.86 -4.79
CA ASP A 169 18.45 -35.25 -4.38
C ASP A 169 19.88 -35.77 -4.44
N GLN A 170 20.40 -36.18 -3.29
CA GLN A 170 21.72 -36.79 -3.10
C GLN A 170 21.60 -38.12 -2.34
N GLU A 171 20.43 -38.78 -2.42
CA GLU A 171 20.11 -40.04 -1.73
C GLU A 171 20.18 -39.92 -0.18
N GLN A 172 20.22 -38.69 0.33
CA GLN A 172 20.40 -38.41 1.77
C GLN A 172 19.25 -38.91 2.65
N TYR A 173 18.13 -39.33 2.08
CA TYR A 173 16.95 -39.85 2.79
C TYR A 173 16.60 -41.30 2.43
N ASP A 174 17.43 -41.98 1.65
CA ASP A 174 17.12 -43.31 1.13
C ASP A 174 17.12 -44.42 2.21
N GLY A 175 17.65 -44.13 3.39
CA GLY A 175 17.54 -45.00 4.57
C GLY A 175 16.20 -44.96 5.31
N ARG A 176 15.25 -44.09 4.89
CA ARG A 176 13.94 -44.02 5.55
C ARG A 176 13.06 -45.22 5.14
N GLN A 177 12.32 -45.75 6.11
CA GLN A 177 11.37 -46.85 5.89
C GLN A 177 10.02 -46.54 6.55
N ASP A 178 9.87 -46.81 7.85
CA ASP A 178 8.64 -46.52 8.58
C ASP A 178 8.45 -45.03 8.81
N VAL A 179 7.31 -44.52 8.37
CA VAL A 179 6.95 -43.12 8.50
C VAL A 179 5.51 -42.99 8.96
N PHE A 180 5.17 -41.80 9.52
CA PHE A 180 3.80 -41.55 9.96
C PHE A 180 2.84 -41.33 8.78
N ALA A 181 3.30 -40.66 7.74
CA ALA A 181 2.49 -40.38 6.55
C ALA A 181 3.36 -40.27 5.31
N VAL A 182 2.75 -40.52 4.17
CA VAL A 182 3.32 -40.33 2.83
C VAL A 182 2.32 -39.53 1.95
N SER A 183 2.80 -38.91 0.90
CA SER A 183 1.94 -38.37 -0.14
C SER A 183 1.16 -39.51 -0.81
N LEU A 184 -0.15 -39.35 -0.96
CA LEU A 184 -0.98 -40.33 -1.65
C LEU A 184 -0.78 -40.28 -3.19
N ALA A 185 -0.26 -39.22 -3.75
CA ALA A 185 0.13 -39.14 -5.15
C ALA A 185 1.34 -40.06 -5.39
N GLY A 186 1.16 -41.14 -6.12
CA GLY A 186 2.14 -42.22 -6.36
C GLY A 186 2.08 -43.38 -5.35
N ALA A 187 1.26 -43.27 -4.31
CA ALA A 187 1.20 -44.32 -3.26
C ALA A 187 0.46 -45.58 -3.72
N LEU A 188 0.98 -46.74 -3.29
CA LEU A 188 0.31 -48.07 -3.37
C LEU A 188 -0.42 -48.32 -2.06
N VAL A 189 -1.75 -48.50 -2.12
CA VAL A 189 -2.63 -48.65 -0.95
C VAL A 189 -3.34 -50.01 -1.02
N SER A 190 -3.28 -50.80 0.05
CA SER A 190 -4.01 -52.05 0.16
C SER A 190 -5.52 -51.82 0.09
N MET A 191 -6.22 -52.47 -0.82
CA MET A 191 -7.67 -52.31 -1.00
C MET A 191 -8.44 -52.71 0.26
N SER A 192 -8.00 -53.77 0.98
CA SER A 192 -8.61 -54.20 2.24
C SER A 192 -8.58 -53.10 3.31
N GLN A 193 -7.49 -52.34 3.40
CA GLN A 193 -7.40 -51.22 4.33
C GLN A 193 -8.21 -50.00 3.83
N PHE A 194 -8.17 -49.72 2.53
CA PHE A 194 -8.95 -48.64 1.94
C PHE A 194 -10.44 -48.79 2.21
N THR A 195 -10.96 -50.00 1.98
CA THR A 195 -12.39 -50.33 2.22
C THR A 195 -12.73 -50.33 3.72
N ARG A 196 -11.87 -50.87 4.56
CA ARG A 196 -12.06 -50.91 6.01
C ARG A 196 -12.12 -49.50 6.62
N LEU A 197 -11.31 -48.58 6.11
CA LEU A 197 -11.27 -47.18 6.54
C LEU A 197 -12.31 -46.32 5.82
N ARG A 198 -13.18 -46.88 4.96
CA ARG A 198 -14.17 -46.16 4.19
C ARG A 198 -13.56 -45.04 3.33
N GLY A 199 -12.42 -45.33 2.71
CA GLY A 199 -11.74 -44.41 1.83
C GLY A 199 -11.09 -43.20 2.53
N ILE A 200 -10.80 -42.18 1.76
CA ILE A 200 -10.15 -40.94 2.18
C ILE A 200 -11.20 -39.93 2.67
N ASN A 201 -10.88 -39.19 3.73
CA ASN A 201 -11.82 -38.25 4.34
C ASN A 201 -11.79 -36.88 3.61
N ALA A 202 -12.78 -36.65 2.75
CA ALA A 202 -12.90 -35.42 1.94
C ALA A 202 -13.07 -34.13 2.77
N TRP A 203 -13.40 -34.22 4.08
CA TRP A 203 -13.49 -33.04 4.95
C TRP A 203 -12.18 -32.29 5.10
N LEU A 204 -11.05 -33.01 5.04
CA LEU A 204 -9.72 -32.45 5.28
C LEU A 204 -9.07 -31.83 4.05
N THR A 205 -9.70 -31.92 2.90
CA THR A 205 -9.22 -31.40 1.61
C THR A 205 -7.85 -31.94 1.18
N THR A 206 -7.42 -31.69 -0.01
CA THR A 206 -6.19 -32.20 -0.63
C THR A 206 -4.92 -31.99 0.22
N TYR A 207 -4.85 -30.95 1.04
CA TYR A 207 -3.62 -30.62 1.79
C TYR A 207 -3.40 -31.42 3.09
N SER A 208 -4.40 -32.07 3.62
CA SER A 208 -4.26 -32.85 4.88
C SER A 208 -4.91 -34.25 4.81
N GLU A 209 -5.53 -34.62 3.68
CA GLU A 209 -6.20 -35.87 3.52
C GLU A 209 -5.22 -37.06 3.50
N SER A 210 -4.03 -36.89 2.90
CA SER A 210 -2.97 -37.89 2.91
C SER A 210 -2.51 -38.22 4.33
N VAL A 211 -2.28 -37.18 5.12
CA VAL A 211 -1.87 -37.29 6.52
C VAL A 211 -2.94 -37.96 7.37
N ASP A 212 -4.21 -37.59 7.20
CA ASP A 212 -5.31 -38.19 7.95
C ASP A 212 -5.52 -39.68 7.59
N PHE A 213 -5.45 -40.00 6.29
CA PHE A 213 -5.59 -41.37 5.85
C PHE A 213 -4.49 -42.24 6.41
N CYS A 214 -3.22 -41.84 6.34
CA CYS A 214 -2.08 -42.55 6.90
C CYS A 214 -2.20 -42.66 8.42
N ARG A 215 -2.62 -41.61 9.14
CA ARG A 215 -2.91 -41.68 10.57
C ARG A 215 -3.94 -42.75 10.91
N ARG A 216 -5.05 -42.80 10.16
CA ARG A 216 -6.10 -43.81 10.37
C ARG A 216 -5.61 -45.24 10.08
N VAL A 217 -4.73 -45.40 9.09
CA VAL A 217 -4.03 -46.64 8.82
C VAL A 217 -3.21 -47.07 10.03
N CYS A 218 -2.34 -46.19 10.55
CA CYS A 218 -1.52 -46.48 11.74
C CYS A 218 -2.38 -46.78 12.97
N LEU A 219 -3.42 -45.99 13.24
CA LEU A 219 -4.35 -46.22 14.36
C LEU A 219 -5.18 -47.51 14.20
N SER A 220 -5.34 -47.99 13.00
CA SER A 220 -6.01 -49.27 12.72
C SER A 220 -5.10 -50.49 12.85
N GLY A 221 -3.80 -50.30 13.14
CA GLY A 221 -2.77 -51.33 13.26
C GLY A 221 -2.05 -51.65 11.94
N GLY A 222 -2.22 -50.89 10.89
CA GLY A 222 -1.45 -50.97 9.63
C GLY A 222 -0.13 -50.18 9.70
N ARG A 223 0.79 -50.48 8.79
CA ARG A 223 2.07 -49.78 8.65
C ARG A 223 2.07 -48.86 7.41
N VAL A 224 2.68 -47.69 7.51
CA VAL A 224 2.95 -46.77 6.43
C VAL A 224 4.45 -46.76 6.20
N VAL A 225 4.87 -47.03 4.97
CA VAL A 225 6.27 -47.20 4.60
C VAL A 225 6.57 -46.29 3.40
N VAL A 226 7.69 -45.61 3.42
CA VAL A 226 8.23 -44.90 2.24
C VAL A 226 9.23 -45.82 1.53
N VAL A 227 9.18 -45.85 0.23
CA VAL A 227 10.08 -46.63 -0.65
C VAL A 227 10.88 -45.59 -1.46
N PRO A 228 12.06 -45.17 -0.98
CA PRO A 228 12.82 -44.09 -1.64
C PRO A 228 13.27 -44.43 -3.06
N GLN A 229 13.48 -45.74 -3.32
CA GLN A 229 13.86 -46.19 -4.68
C GLN A 229 12.75 -46.10 -5.69
N ALA A 230 11.48 -46.00 -5.26
CA ALA A 230 10.35 -45.71 -6.11
C ALA A 230 10.12 -44.19 -6.18
N GLU A 231 10.37 -43.58 -7.33
CA GLU A 231 10.34 -42.14 -7.48
C GLU A 231 9.15 -41.69 -8.31
N ILE A 232 8.54 -40.57 -7.89
CA ILE A 232 7.47 -39.86 -8.58
C ILE A 232 7.88 -38.41 -8.85
N SER A 233 7.90 -38.05 -10.12
CA SER A 233 8.02 -36.67 -10.54
C SER A 233 6.66 -35.99 -10.45
N HIS A 234 6.50 -35.01 -9.54
CA HIS A 234 5.24 -34.37 -9.24
C HIS A 234 5.32 -32.86 -9.51
N ARG A 235 4.56 -32.36 -10.46
CA ARG A 235 4.51 -30.92 -10.79
C ARG A 235 3.88 -30.07 -9.73
N ARG A 236 3.04 -30.63 -8.87
CA ARG A 236 2.24 -29.89 -7.90
C ARG A 236 1.53 -28.67 -8.52
N ALA A 237 0.96 -28.85 -9.73
CA ALA A 237 0.49 -27.80 -10.61
C ALA A 237 -0.55 -26.88 -9.96
N ARG A 238 -1.33 -27.38 -9.01
CA ARG A 238 -2.25 -26.57 -8.20
C ARG A 238 -1.50 -25.70 -7.20
N TYR A 239 -0.51 -26.24 -6.52
CA TYR A 239 0.29 -25.53 -5.52
C TYR A 239 1.18 -24.47 -6.16
N GLU A 240 1.76 -24.79 -7.30
CA GLU A 240 2.58 -23.85 -8.09
C GLU A 240 1.74 -22.81 -8.88
N GLY A 241 0.41 -22.92 -8.86
CA GLY A 241 -0.47 -22.01 -9.57
C GLY A 241 -0.47 -22.16 -11.10
N ILE A 242 -0.01 -23.31 -11.60
CA ILE A 242 0.09 -23.60 -13.05
C ILE A 242 -1.28 -24.03 -13.61
N ARG A 243 -2.21 -24.49 -12.78
CA ARG A 243 -3.58 -24.86 -13.21
C ARG A 243 -4.46 -23.62 -13.34
N THR A 244 -5.12 -23.49 -14.46
CA THR A 244 -6.09 -22.41 -14.74
C THR A 244 -7.41 -22.98 -15.23
N ARG A 245 -8.50 -22.34 -14.90
CA ARG A 245 -9.86 -22.72 -15.32
C ARG A 245 -10.04 -22.78 -16.85
N GLY A 246 -9.21 -22.15 -17.64
CA GLY A 246 -9.31 -22.11 -19.11
C GLY A 246 -8.27 -22.94 -19.85
N GLY A 247 -7.38 -23.64 -19.15
CA GLY A 247 -6.29 -24.40 -19.78
C GLY A 247 -5.17 -23.54 -20.36
N GLU A 248 -5.22 -22.21 -20.25
CA GLU A 248 -4.11 -21.34 -20.63
C GLU A 248 -3.06 -21.31 -19.53
N PRO A 249 -1.76 -21.42 -19.87
CA PRO A 249 -0.71 -21.30 -18.86
C PRO A 249 -0.77 -19.91 -18.22
N LEU A 250 -0.80 -19.85 -16.89
CA LEU A 250 -0.60 -18.61 -16.18
C LEU A 250 0.76 -18.03 -16.58
N LYS A 251 0.78 -16.76 -16.97
CA LYS A 251 2.03 -16.05 -17.17
C LYS A 251 2.79 -16.07 -15.84
N ASP A 252 4.12 -16.22 -15.91
CA ASP A 252 5.09 -16.44 -14.81
C ASP A 252 4.92 -15.59 -13.53
N ASP A 253 4.00 -14.65 -13.49
CA ASP A 253 3.80 -13.71 -12.37
C ASP A 253 2.51 -13.92 -11.55
N HIS A 254 1.68 -14.91 -11.88
CA HIS A 254 0.44 -15.19 -11.13
C HIS A 254 0.63 -16.39 -10.20
N THR A 255 1.32 -16.19 -9.09
CA THR A 255 1.30 -17.16 -7.98
C THR A 255 -0.04 -17.04 -7.24
N VAL A 256 -0.84 -18.10 -7.29
CA VAL A 256 -2.05 -18.18 -6.46
C VAL A 256 -1.61 -18.42 -5.00
N ASN A 257 -2.08 -17.57 -4.10
CA ASN A 257 -1.73 -17.75 -2.68
C ASN A 257 -2.71 -18.71 -2.01
N HIS A 258 -2.25 -19.93 -1.74
CA HIS A 258 -3.03 -20.99 -1.10
C HIS A 258 -2.99 -20.98 0.44
N ALA A 259 -2.37 -19.97 1.07
CA ALA A 259 -2.17 -19.94 2.53
C ALA A 259 -3.47 -20.19 3.32
N MET A 260 -4.60 -19.59 2.90
CA MET A 260 -5.88 -19.79 3.57
C MET A 260 -6.33 -21.26 3.53
N THR A 261 -6.27 -21.90 2.37
CA THR A 261 -6.71 -23.30 2.20
C THR A 261 -5.80 -24.28 2.93
N VAL A 262 -4.49 -24.07 2.86
CA VAL A 262 -3.49 -24.88 3.56
C VAL A 262 -3.67 -24.80 5.08
N HIS A 263 -3.67 -23.58 5.63
CA HIS A 263 -3.79 -23.39 7.08
C HIS A 263 -5.15 -23.84 7.63
N ARG A 264 -6.24 -23.64 6.89
CA ARG A 264 -7.55 -24.15 7.28
C ARG A 264 -7.59 -25.67 7.28
N SER A 265 -6.99 -26.34 6.29
CA SER A 265 -6.87 -27.79 6.24
C SER A 265 -6.06 -28.33 7.42
N GLN A 266 -4.90 -27.73 7.72
CA GLN A 266 -4.09 -28.06 8.90
C GLN A 266 -4.86 -27.84 10.20
N GLN A 267 -5.67 -26.80 10.29
CA GLN A 267 -6.52 -26.53 11.46
C GLN A 267 -7.62 -27.57 11.62
N ARG A 268 -8.28 -28.01 10.55
CA ARG A 268 -9.25 -29.12 10.56
C ARG A 268 -8.60 -30.41 11.04
N TYR A 269 -7.42 -30.72 10.53
CA TYR A 269 -6.63 -31.86 11.00
C TYR A 269 -6.37 -31.79 12.51
N LEU A 270 -5.90 -30.62 13.02
CA LEU A 270 -5.65 -30.40 14.44
C LEU A 270 -6.89 -30.70 15.29
N TYR A 271 -8.05 -30.09 14.98
CA TYR A 271 -9.27 -30.31 15.77
C TYR A 271 -9.83 -31.74 15.64
N THR A 272 -9.52 -32.43 14.55
CA THR A 272 -9.84 -33.86 14.42
C THR A 272 -8.95 -34.72 15.34
N ASP A 273 -7.72 -34.31 15.60
CA ASP A 273 -6.75 -35.02 16.45
C ASP A 273 -6.96 -34.72 17.95
N LEU A 274 -7.28 -33.48 18.33
CA LEU A 274 -7.48 -33.05 19.71
C LEU A 274 -8.68 -33.70 20.41
N ALA A 275 -8.56 -33.92 21.73
CA ALA A 275 -9.69 -34.28 22.57
C ALA A 275 -10.73 -33.16 22.60
N MET A 276 -12.03 -33.49 22.55
CA MET A 276 -13.09 -32.47 22.53
C MET A 276 -13.07 -31.57 23.76
N SER A 277 -12.68 -32.07 24.93
CA SER A 277 -12.54 -31.32 26.18
C SER A 277 -11.51 -30.21 26.10
N SER A 278 -10.50 -30.31 25.22
CA SER A 278 -9.45 -29.32 25.06
C SER A 278 -9.78 -28.26 23.95
N TRP A 279 -10.85 -28.46 23.17
CA TRP A 279 -11.14 -27.59 22.02
C TRP A 279 -11.28 -26.13 22.37
N PHE A 280 -12.02 -25.81 23.44
CA PHE A 280 -12.24 -24.43 23.88
C PHE A 280 -10.93 -23.76 24.33
N ILE A 281 -10.13 -24.46 25.13
CA ILE A 281 -8.84 -23.93 25.63
C ILE A 281 -7.87 -23.69 24.47
N VAL A 282 -7.78 -24.65 23.55
CA VAL A 282 -6.92 -24.54 22.37
C VAL A 282 -7.41 -23.43 21.44
N TRP A 283 -8.73 -23.27 21.28
CA TRP A 283 -9.31 -22.19 20.49
C TRP A 283 -8.96 -20.82 21.09
N LEU A 284 -9.14 -20.63 22.39
CA LEU A 284 -8.81 -19.37 23.08
C LEU A 284 -7.30 -19.06 22.97
N TRP A 285 -6.45 -20.06 23.17
CA TRP A 285 -5.01 -19.91 23.01
C TRP A 285 -4.65 -19.51 21.56
N ARG A 286 -5.27 -20.15 20.56
CA ARG A 286 -5.04 -19.81 19.16
C ARG A 286 -5.56 -18.42 18.80
N LEU A 287 -6.66 -17.98 19.35
CA LEU A 287 -7.16 -16.62 19.19
C LEU A 287 -6.13 -15.60 19.68
N LEU A 288 -5.60 -15.76 20.88
CA LEU A 288 -4.55 -14.89 21.41
C LEU A 288 -3.27 -14.95 20.57
N ARG A 289 -2.82 -16.15 20.24
CA ARG A 289 -1.62 -16.36 19.41
C ARG A 289 -1.77 -15.79 18.00
N SER A 290 -2.98 -15.75 17.44
CA SER A 290 -3.23 -15.25 16.09
C SER A 290 -2.82 -13.78 15.93
N PHE A 291 -3.00 -12.95 16.95
CA PHE A 291 -2.54 -11.56 16.96
C PHE A 291 -1.01 -11.46 16.90
N GLY A 292 -0.30 -12.22 17.74
CA GLY A 292 1.17 -12.25 17.73
C GLY A 292 1.72 -12.77 16.40
N MET A 293 1.09 -13.82 15.83
CA MET A 293 1.47 -14.34 14.52
C MET A 293 1.18 -13.36 13.40
N ALA A 294 0.04 -12.67 13.44
CA ALA A 294 -0.28 -11.64 12.45
C ALA A 294 0.75 -10.50 12.46
N ILE A 295 1.13 -10.00 13.64
CA ILE A 295 2.20 -9.00 13.77
C ILE A 295 3.52 -9.53 13.20
N SER A 296 3.91 -10.76 13.53
CA SER A 296 5.12 -11.41 13.01
C SER A 296 5.09 -11.52 11.48
N MET A 297 3.94 -11.88 10.89
CA MET A 297 3.77 -11.96 9.43
C MET A 297 3.83 -10.58 8.76
N MET A 298 3.35 -9.53 9.44
CA MET A 298 3.50 -8.14 8.97
C MET A 298 4.97 -7.72 8.92
N PHE A 299 5.76 -8.04 9.95
CA PHE A 299 7.23 -7.89 9.92
C PHE A 299 7.87 -8.69 8.78
N GLY A 300 7.37 -9.90 8.52
CA GLY A 300 7.78 -10.76 7.40
C GLY A 300 7.35 -10.27 6.01
N LYS A 301 6.65 -9.14 5.90
CA LYS A 301 6.10 -8.56 4.65
C LYS A 301 5.06 -9.45 3.95
N LYS A 302 4.26 -10.16 4.74
CA LYS A 302 3.25 -11.10 4.27
C LYS A 302 1.85 -10.74 4.78
N PRO A 303 1.28 -9.59 4.38
CA PRO A 303 0.02 -9.08 4.92
C PRO A 303 -1.16 -10.03 4.68
N TYR A 304 -1.20 -10.75 3.56
CA TYR A 304 -2.23 -11.75 3.32
C TYR A 304 -2.15 -12.91 4.31
N GLU A 305 -0.95 -13.41 4.61
CA GLU A 305 -0.77 -14.47 5.63
C GLU A 305 -1.15 -13.94 7.03
N ALA A 306 -0.86 -12.67 7.36
CA ALA A 306 -1.32 -12.04 8.59
C ALA A 306 -2.85 -12.03 8.70
N TRP A 307 -3.54 -11.64 7.62
CA TRP A 307 -5.00 -11.68 7.55
C TRP A 307 -5.53 -13.11 7.72
N VAL A 308 -4.90 -14.08 7.06
CA VAL A 308 -5.26 -15.51 7.22
C VAL A 308 -5.19 -15.94 8.68
N GLN A 309 -4.11 -15.59 9.39
CA GLN A 309 -3.94 -15.93 10.80
C GLN A 309 -5.07 -15.36 11.69
N LEU A 310 -5.51 -14.14 11.43
CA LEU A 310 -6.63 -13.50 12.15
C LEU A 310 -7.99 -14.16 11.85
N CYS A 311 -8.18 -14.69 10.63
CA CYS A 311 -9.42 -15.35 10.23
C CYS A 311 -9.54 -16.80 10.77
N LEU A 312 -8.41 -17.49 10.94
CA LEU A 312 -8.41 -18.92 11.31
C LEU A 312 -9.21 -19.27 12.57
N PRO A 313 -9.13 -18.54 13.70
CA PRO A 313 -9.91 -18.87 14.90
C PRO A 313 -11.43 -18.81 14.64
N TRP A 314 -11.90 -17.88 13.83
CA TRP A 314 -13.30 -17.73 13.48
C TRP A 314 -13.79 -18.83 12.54
N LEU A 315 -12.94 -19.23 11.59
CA LEU A 315 -13.22 -20.38 10.71
C LEU A 315 -13.25 -21.70 11.48
N ALA A 316 -12.52 -21.82 12.60
CA ALA A 316 -12.59 -23.01 13.45
C ALA A 316 -14.00 -23.20 14.04
N LEU A 317 -14.67 -22.09 14.42
CA LEU A 317 -16.05 -22.14 14.92
C LEU A 317 -17.02 -22.61 13.83
N ALA A 318 -16.83 -22.13 12.60
CA ALA A 318 -17.65 -22.56 11.45
C ALA A 318 -17.46 -24.04 11.09
N ASP A 319 -16.27 -24.59 11.38
CA ASP A 319 -15.89 -25.98 11.04
C ASP A 319 -16.20 -27.01 12.16
N ILE A 320 -16.79 -26.62 13.31
CA ILE A 320 -17.03 -27.48 14.48
C ILE A 320 -17.77 -28.75 14.11
N ALA A 321 -18.91 -28.65 13.40
CA ALA A 321 -19.74 -29.82 13.08
C ALA A 321 -18.99 -30.85 12.19
N GLY A 322 -18.22 -30.35 11.21
CA GLY A 322 -17.40 -31.22 10.35
C GLY A 322 -16.26 -31.88 11.11
N ASN A 323 -15.61 -31.14 12.00
CA ASN A 323 -14.54 -31.65 12.85
C ASN A 323 -15.04 -32.73 13.81
N MET A 324 -16.23 -32.56 14.41
CA MET A 324 -16.86 -33.56 15.26
C MET A 324 -17.13 -34.87 14.50
N LYS A 325 -17.69 -34.76 13.27
CA LYS A 325 -17.95 -35.92 12.41
C LYS A 325 -16.66 -36.63 12.02
N SER A 326 -15.63 -35.86 11.61
CA SER A 326 -14.33 -36.42 11.25
C SER A 326 -13.65 -37.12 12.44
N ARG A 327 -13.68 -36.50 13.63
CA ARG A 327 -13.15 -37.11 14.85
C ARG A 327 -13.87 -38.40 15.23
N SER A 328 -15.20 -38.45 15.14
CA SER A 328 -15.97 -39.66 15.43
C SER A 328 -15.61 -40.81 14.45
N LEU A 329 -15.28 -40.47 13.20
CA LEU A 329 -14.80 -41.42 12.21
C LEU A 329 -13.45 -42.03 12.66
N VAL A 330 -12.49 -41.18 13.04
CA VAL A 330 -11.17 -41.64 13.54
C VAL A 330 -11.33 -42.52 14.79
N ALA A 331 -12.12 -42.09 15.76
CA ALA A 331 -12.33 -42.84 17.01
C ALA A 331 -12.92 -44.23 16.77
N ARG A 332 -13.87 -44.37 15.84
CA ARG A 332 -14.49 -45.70 15.49
C ARG A 332 -13.51 -46.62 14.78
N GLN A 333 -12.54 -46.07 14.06
CA GLN A 333 -11.57 -46.88 13.27
C GLN A 333 -10.29 -47.19 14.03
N SER A 334 -10.01 -46.50 15.14
CA SER A 334 -8.82 -46.71 15.95
C SER A 334 -8.90 -48.04 16.73
N LYS A 335 -7.90 -48.88 16.56
CA LYS A 335 -7.70 -50.11 17.32
C LYS A 335 -6.53 -50.04 18.28
N VAL A 336 -5.59 -49.14 17.98
CA VAL A 336 -4.35 -48.95 18.70
C VAL A 336 -4.40 -47.58 19.40
N ALA A 337 -3.81 -47.45 20.57
CA ALA A 337 -3.75 -46.21 21.29
C ALA A 337 -2.86 -45.18 20.54
N ALA A 338 -3.25 -43.91 20.52
CA ALA A 338 -2.45 -42.86 19.89
C ALA A 338 -1.02 -42.76 20.50
N SER A 339 -0.83 -43.12 21.76
CA SER A 339 0.48 -43.17 22.44
C SER A 339 1.46 -44.16 21.82
N SER A 340 0.99 -45.27 21.18
CA SER A 340 1.87 -46.21 20.52
C SER A 340 2.50 -45.66 19.24
N LEU A 341 1.96 -44.59 18.68
CA LEU A 341 2.52 -43.92 17.51
C LEU A 341 3.75 -43.05 17.84
N HIS A 342 4.17 -42.99 19.12
CA HIS A 342 5.31 -42.13 19.55
C HIS A 342 6.63 -42.51 18.85
N VAL A 343 6.76 -43.76 18.40
CA VAL A 343 7.92 -44.22 17.62
C VAL A 343 8.04 -43.49 16.27
N LEU A 344 6.93 -43.00 15.71
CA LEU A 344 6.88 -42.29 14.45
C LEU A 344 6.95 -40.75 14.62
N PHE A 345 7.29 -40.29 15.84
CA PHE A 345 7.43 -38.86 16.12
C PHE A 345 8.79 -38.36 15.70
N ALA A 346 8.82 -37.14 15.15
CA ALA A 346 10.07 -36.43 14.88
C ALA A 346 10.76 -36.05 16.19
N ASP A 347 12.06 -36.31 16.30
CA ASP A 347 12.87 -35.87 17.43
C ASP A 347 13.13 -34.35 17.36
N SER A 348 13.24 -33.71 18.53
CA SER A 348 13.51 -32.28 18.64
C SER A 348 14.83 -31.88 17.95
N GLN A 349 15.84 -32.74 17.96
CA GLN A 349 17.11 -32.54 17.27
C GLN A 349 16.94 -32.56 15.75
N GLN A 350 16.13 -33.48 15.21
CA GLN A 350 15.83 -33.56 13.79
C GLN A 350 15.07 -32.33 13.31
N ILE A 351 14.12 -31.83 14.10
CA ILE A 351 13.37 -30.59 13.79
C ILE A 351 14.32 -29.41 13.77
N LYS A 352 15.24 -29.29 14.73
CA LYS A 352 16.23 -28.20 14.74
C LYS A 352 17.14 -28.26 13.52
N GLN A 353 17.70 -29.40 13.20
CA GLN A 353 18.54 -29.60 12.00
C GLN A 353 17.81 -29.28 10.71
N PHE A 354 16.52 -29.62 10.63
CA PHE A 354 15.69 -29.22 9.49
C PHE A 354 15.57 -27.69 9.36
N HIS A 355 15.33 -26.98 10.48
CA HIS A 355 15.26 -25.51 10.45
C HIS A 355 16.58 -24.89 10.03
N ASP A 356 17.70 -25.36 10.57
CA ASP A 356 19.02 -24.85 10.22
C ASP A 356 19.35 -25.09 8.73
N ARG A 357 19.03 -26.27 8.17
CA ARG A 357 19.21 -26.55 6.74
C ARG A 357 18.30 -25.70 5.87
N ARG A 358 17.03 -25.55 6.23
CA ARG A 358 16.09 -24.72 5.50
C ARG A 358 16.56 -23.28 5.44
N ASP A 359 17.01 -22.72 6.56
CA ASP A 359 17.47 -21.32 6.63
C ASP A 359 18.77 -21.12 5.83
N ALA A 360 19.67 -22.12 5.85
CA ALA A 360 20.87 -22.12 5.00
C ALA A 360 20.52 -22.17 3.51
N PHE A 361 19.62 -23.05 3.10
CA PHE A 361 19.15 -23.21 1.72
C PHE A 361 18.46 -21.93 1.19
N GLN A 362 17.57 -21.36 1.99
CA GLN A 362 16.91 -20.09 1.63
C GLN A 362 17.90 -18.93 1.52
N SER A 363 18.95 -18.91 2.33
CA SER A 363 19.99 -17.89 2.24
C SER A 363 20.82 -18.01 0.96
N GLN A 364 21.01 -19.21 0.43
CA GLN A 364 21.72 -19.45 -0.82
C GLN A 364 20.89 -19.10 -2.05
N GLN A 365 19.62 -19.45 -2.10
CA GLN A 365 18.73 -19.13 -3.23
C GLN A 365 18.55 -17.61 -3.48
N GLY A 366 18.75 -16.77 -2.45
CA GLY A 366 18.64 -15.33 -2.53
C GLY A 366 19.90 -14.60 -3.02
N ARG A 367 21.01 -15.28 -3.26
CA ARG A 367 22.30 -14.66 -3.64
C ARG A 367 22.38 -14.49 -5.16
N VAL A 368 22.58 -13.25 -5.60
CA VAL A 368 22.93 -12.95 -6.99
C VAL A 368 24.45 -12.86 -7.05
N LEU A 369 25.06 -13.74 -7.83
CA LEU A 369 26.50 -13.72 -8.04
C LEU A 369 26.84 -12.60 -9.04
N LEU A 370 27.74 -11.71 -8.65
CA LEU A 370 28.25 -10.61 -9.45
C LEU A 370 29.76 -10.68 -9.47
N SER A 371 30.37 -10.46 -10.63
CA SER A 371 31.82 -10.34 -10.74
C SER A 371 32.32 -9.14 -9.89
N PRO A 372 33.56 -9.16 -9.40
CA PRO A 372 34.12 -8.06 -8.63
C PRO A 372 34.11 -6.72 -9.37
N LEU A 373 34.30 -6.73 -10.69
CA LEU A 373 34.26 -5.55 -11.57
C LEU A 373 32.83 -4.99 -11.68
N GLU A 374 31.83 -5.84 -11.85
CA GLU A 374 30.42 -5.43 -11.91
C GLU A 374 29.98 -4.82 -10.58
N ARG A 375 30.38 -5.42 -9.45
CA ARG A 375 30.10 -4.90 -8.12
C ARG A 375 30.75 -3.52 -7.90
N ALA A 376 32.02 -3.34 -8.30
CA ALA A 376 32.70 -2.06 -8.19
C ALA A 376 32.00 -1.00 -9.05
N HIS A 377 31.65 -1.33 -10.29
CA HIS A 377 30.93 -0.43 -11.20
C HIS A 377 29.57 0.00 -10.65
N LEU A 378 28.74 -0.94 -10.18
CA LEU A 378 27.43 -0.64 -9.58
C LEU A 378 27.58 0.22 -8.32
N ARG A 379 28.60 -0.03 -7.48
CA ARG A 379 28.87 0.76 -6.29
C ARG A 379 29.26 2.20 -6.65
N THR A 380 30.18 2.38 -7.59
CA THR A 380 30.62 3.71 -8.04
C THR A 380 29.45 4.50 -8.62
N ARG A 381 28.64 3.86 -9.46
CA ARG A 381 27.47 4.49 -10.06
C ARG A 381 26.40 4.85 -9.00
N THR A 382 26.22 4.01 -8.00
CA THR A 382 25.29 4.29 -6.90
C THR A 382 25.78 5.48 -6.07
N ILE A 383 27.08 5.54 -5.75
CA ILE A 383 27.69 6.66 -5.02
C ILE A 383 27.50 7.95 -5.80
N TYR A 384 27.87 7.96 -7.09
CA TYR A 384 27.69 9.15 -7.96
C TYR A 384 26.25 9.64 -8.01
N ARG A 385 25.30 8.72 -8.12
CA ARG A 385 23.86 9.03 -8.14
C ARG A 385 23.38 9.69 -6.84
N TRP A 386 23.78 9.14 -5.71
CA TRP A 386 23.42 9.69 -4.41
C TRP A 386 24.13 11.01 -4.12
N SER A 387 25.41 11.16 -4.53
CA SER A 387 26.10 12.43 -4.40
C SER A 387 25.43 13.54 -5.21
N ALA A 388 25.03 13.25 -6.45
CA ALA A 388 24.27 14.20 -7.26
C ALA A 388 22.91 14.58 -6.63
N ALA A 389 22.20 13.63 -6.01
CA ALA A 389 20.95 13.90 -5.29
C ALA A 389 21.18 14.78 -4.04
N VAL A 390 22.24 14.53 -3.29
CA VAL A 390 22.61 15.34 -2.11
C VAL A 390 23.00 16.75 -2.53
N VAL A 391 23.82 16.92 -3.57
CA VAL A 391 24.18 18.23 -4.10
C VAL A 391 22.95 19.00 -4.55
N MET A 392 22.03 18.34 -5.29
CA MET A 392 20.77 18.93 -5.70
C MET A 392 19.94 19.42 -4.49
N ALA A 393 19.82 18.60 -3.45
CA ALA A 393 19.07 18.96 -2.24
C ALA A 393 19.71 20.15 -1.51
N LEU A 394 21.06 20.18 -1.41
CA LEU A 394 21.78 21.28 -0.82
C LEU A 394 21.62 22.59 -1.60
N VAL A 395 21.63 22.52 -2.93
CA VAL A 395 21.37 23.67 -3.80
C VAL A 395 19.94 24.22 -3.59
N CYS A 396 18.94 23.33 -3.52
CA CYS A 396 17.55 23.75 -3.24
C CYS A 396 17.43 24.38 -1.85
N PHE A 397 18.04 23.81 -0.83
CA PHE A 397 18.04 24.38 0.52
C PHE A 397 18.71 25.75 0.55
N ALA A 398 19.90 25.86 -0.03
CA ALA A 398 20.64 27.11 -0.09
C ALA A 398 19.88 28.20 -0.87
N ALA A 399 19.22 27.85 -1.98
CA ALA A 399 18.43 28.79 -2.76
C ALA A 399 17.30 29.41 -1.94
N ILE A 400 16.51 28.57 -1.23
CA ILE A 400 15.41 29.05 -0.38
C ILE A 400 15.97 29.81 0.85
N ALA A 401 17.04 29.32 1.49
CA ALA A 401 17.64 30.01 2.63
C ALA A 401 18.21 31.39 2.25
N VAL A 402 18.79 31.53 1.07
CA VAL A 402 19.30 32.84 0.55
C VAL A 402 18.13 33.74 0.15
N MET A 403 17.12 33.19 -0.53
CA MET A 403 15.94 33.94 -0.98
C MET A 403 15.17 34.54 0.20
N TYR A 404 15.06 33.81 1.30
CA TYR A 404 14.37 34.23 2.53
C TYR A 404 15.35 34.41 3.69
N TRP A 405 16.55 34.97 3.42
CA TRP A 405 17.61 35.15 4.41
C TRP A 405 17.19 35.91 5.68
N PRO A 406 16.44 36.99 5.62
CA PRO A 406 15.98 37.66 6.83
C PRO A 406 15.14 36.77 7.73
N VAL A 407 14.21 36.03 7.13
CA VAL A 407 13.35 35.06 7.82
C VAL A 407 14.16 33.90 8.39
N PHE A 408 15.10 33.37 7.61
CA PHE A 408 15.99 32.29 8.06
C PHE A 408 16.82 32.70 9.27
N ARG A 409 17.37 33.92 9.27
CA ARG A 409 18.17 34.46 10.38
C ARG A 409 17.33 34.69 11.64
N SER A 410 16.13 35.25 11.52
CA SER A 410 15.30 35.64 12.66
C SER A 410 14.63 34.44 13.35
N ILE A 411 14.48 33.30 12.69
CA ILE A 411 14.03 32.05 13.33
C ILE A 411 14.97 31.64 14.46
N PHE A 412 16.28 31.85 14.32
CA PHE A 412 17.26 31.54 15.37
C PHE A 412 17.20 32.52 16.56
N SER A 413 16.55 33.66 16.40
CA SER A 413 16.34 34.62 17.49
C SER A 413 15.02 34.44 18.25
N GLY A 414 14.23 33.43 17.90
CA GLY A 414 13.02 33.05 18.64
C GLY A 414 11.71 33.61 18.08
N GLY A 415 11.72 34.23 16.90
CA GLY A 415 10.52 34.74 16.22
C GLY A 415 9.58 33.67 15.65
N SER A 416 8.32 34.01 15.50
CA SER A 416 7.30 33.18 14.86
C SER A 416 7.15 33.54 13.40
N LEU A 417 7.07 32.53 12.52
CA LEU A 417 6.82 32.73 11.09
C LEU A 417 5.44 33.35 10.85
N TYR A 418 5.40 34.39 10.03
CA TYR A 418 4.21 35.15 9.70
C TYR A 418 4.07 35.32 8.18
N SER A 419 2.86 35.24 7.67
CA SER A 419 2.49 35.65 6.29
C SER A 419 1.01 35.95 6.24
N ASP A 420 0.57 36.65 5.20
CA ASP A 420 -0.85 36.98 4.98
C ASP A 420 -1.75 35.76 4.90
N VAL A 421 -1.16 34.61 4.57
CA VAL A 421 -1.83 33.30 4.44
C VAL A 421 -1.68 32.44 5.68
N LEU A 422 -0.56 32.56 6.40
CA LEU A 422 -0.27 31.81 7.60
C LEU A 422 -0.69 32.63 8.81
N LEU A 423 -1.88 32.37 9.31
CA LEU A 423 -2.27 32.91 10.61
C LEU A 423 -1.27 32.44 11.67
N PRO A 424 -0.80 33.35 12.57
CA PRO A 424 0.09 32.97 13.65
C PRO A 424 -0.65 32.03 14.60
N THR A 425 -0.55 30.73 14.32
CA THR A 425 -1.10 29.71 15.18
C THR A 425 -0.16 29.55 16.36
N GLY A 426 -0.50 30.15 17.49
CA GLY A 426 0.08 29.79 18.77
C GLY A 426 -0.33 28.41 19.26
N ALA A 427 -0.77 27.54 18.34
CA ALA A 427 -1.32 26.23 18.64
C ALA A 427 -0.34 25.36 19.43
N SER A 428 -0.74 25.00 20.64
CA SER A 428 -0.01 24.03 21.43
C SER A 428 -0.21 22.62 20.87
N PHE A 429 0.71 21.71 21.17
CA PHE A 429 0.60 20.30 20.77
C PHE A 429 -0.76 19.69 21.17
N THR A 430 -1.27 20.03 22.36
CA THR A 430 -2.58 19.60 22.85
C THR A 430 -3.73 20.12 22.01
N GLN A 431 -3.67 21.34 21.52
CA GLN A 431 -4.68 21.93 20.64
C GLN A 431 -4.67 21.28 19.27
N LEU A 432 -3.50 20.94 18.70
CA LEU A 432 -3.38 20.20 17.46
C LEU A 432 -4.08 18.83 17.56
N VAL A 433 -3.90 18.13 18.68
CA VAL A 433 -4.60 16.86 18.92
C VAL A 433 -6.11 17.05 19.06
N GLN A 434 -6.55 18.22 19.52
CA GLN A 434 -7.97 18.51 19.74
C GLN A 434 -8.74 18.96 18.51
N SER A 435 -8.09 19.40 17.42
CA SER A 435 -8.76 19.84 16.19
C SER A 435 -9.05 18.66 15.24
N ALA A 436 -10.31 18.22 15.18
CA ALA A 436 -10.73 17.13 14.30
C ALA A 436 -11.06 17.58 12.86
N THR A 437 -11.28 18.88 12.65
CA THR A 437 -11.79 19.43 11.39
C THR A 437 -10.70 19.72 10.38
N THR A 438 -9.46 19.88 10.83
CA THR A 438 -8.31 20.21 9.98
C THR A 438 -7.29 19.07 10.00
N PRO A 439 -7.36 18.14 9.03
CA PRO A 439 -6.48 16.96 9.04
C PRO A 439 -4.99 17.31 8.93
N TRP A 440 -4.63 18.44 8.29
CA TRP A 440 -3.25 18.88 8.16
C TRP A 440 -2.57 19.12 9.51
N LEU A 441 -3.31 19.47 10.54
CA LEU A 441 -2.78 19.62 11.90
C LEU A 441 -2.16 18.32 12.43
N LEU A 442 -2.59 17.15 11.96
CA LEU A 442 -1.92 15.87 12.28
C LEU A 442 -0.49 15.82 11.72
N VAL A 443 -0.30 16.37 10.52
CA VAL A 443 1.03 16.45 9.89
C VAL A 443 1.93 17.41 10.68
N LEU A 444 1.38 18.57 11.06
CA LEU A 444 2.09 19.56 11.87
C LEU A 444 2.43 18.98 13.26
N MET A 445 1.52 18.25 13.88
CA MET A 445 1.78 17.53 15.12
C MET A 445 2.94 16.54 15.00
N LEU A 446 2.97 15.73 13.94
CA LEU A 446 4.08 14.80 13.68
C LEU A 446 5.40 15.54 13.41
N ALA A 447 5.36 16.64 12.67
CA ALA A 447 6.52 17.49 12.44
C ALA A 447 7.03 18.14 13.75
N SER A 448 6.11 18.55 14.64
CA SER A 448 6.47 19.13 15.93
C SER A 448 7.16 18.13 16.88
N LEU A 449 6.96 16.82 16.70
CA LEU A 449 7.73 15.81 17.45
C LEU A 449 9.23 15.90 17.14
N VAL A 450 9.59 16.23 15.89
CA VAL A 450 11.00 16.41 15.48
C VAL A 450 11.61 17.64 16.16
N THR A 451 10.81 18.65 16.39
CA THR A 451 11.20 19.90 17.09
C THR A 451 10.86 19.88 18.59
N LEU A 452 10.74 18.69 19.18
CA LEU A 452 10.49 18.49 20.61
C LEU A 452 9.22 19.23 21.12
N GLY A 453 8.19 19.32 20.30
CA GLY A 453 6.91 19.97 20.64
C GLY A 453 6.83 21.47 20.29
N HIS A 454 7.90 22.06 19.76
CA HIS A 454 7.88 23.47 19.31
C HIS A 454 7.23 23.59 17.93
N VAL A 455 5.98 24.03 17.89
CA VAL A 455 5.16 24.12 16.66
C VAL A 455 5.69 25.19 15.71
N THR A 456 6.09 26.34 16.23
CA THR A 456 6.67 27.45 15.43
C THR A 456 7.96 27.02 14.71
N ALA A 457 8.84 26.30 15.43
CA ALA A 457 10.03 25.70 14.84
C ALA A 457 9.69 24.62 13.79
N ALA A 458 8.60 23.87 13.99
CA ALA A 458 8.13 22.87 13.02
C ALA A 458 7.64 23.53 11.73
N LEU A 459 6.91 24.66 11.80
CA LEU A 459 6.48 25.42 10.63
C LEU A 459 7.69 25.93 9.84
N ALA A 460 8.65 26.54 10.52
CA ALA A 460 9.89 26.99 9.90
C ALA A 460 10.68 25.84 9.26
N MET A 461 10.76 24.70 9.94
CA MET A 461 11.38 23.49 9.41
C MET A 461 10.68 23.03 8.13
N ILE A 462 9.35 22.98 8.11
CA ILE A 462 8.58 22.60 6.92
C ILE A 462 8.92 23.56 5.77
N LEU A 463 8.94 24.88 5.98
CA LEU A 463 9.24 25.87 4.95
C LEU A 463 10.60 25.61 4.28
N PHE A 464 11.67 25.54 5.07
CA PHE A 464 13.03 25.45 4.53
C PHE A 464 13.40 24.04 4.04
N VAL A 465 12.84 22.99 4.64
CA VAL A 465 13.14 21.60 4.28
C VAL A 465 12.23 21.11 3.13
N ALA A 466 11.12 21.81 2.83
CA ALA A 466 10.22 21.41 1.74
C ALA A 466 10.92 21.39 0.37
N ALA A 467 11.75 22.39 0.06
CA ALA A 467 12.43 22.46 -1.24
C ALA A 467 13.39 21.27 -1.49
N PRO A 468 14.36 21.00 -0.61
CA PRO A 468 15.22 19.83 -0.78
C PRO A 468 14.46 18.51 -0.78
N LEU A 469 13.45 18.34 0.10
CA LEU A 469 12.67 17.10 0.13
C LEU A 469 11.78 16.93 -1.10
N SER A 470 11.17 18.00 -1.62
CA SER A 470 10.36 17.92 -2.84
C SER A 470 11.23 17.57 -4.06
N ALA A 471 12.42 18.17 -4.17
CA ALA A 471 13.39 17.82 -5.22
C ALA A 471 13.80 16.34 -5.14
N LEU A 472 14.13 15.82 -3.94
CA LEU A 472 14.46 14.41 -3.71
C LEU A 472 13.29 13.48 -3.98
N SER A 473 12.09 13.87 -3.61
CA SER A 473 10.85 13.14 -3.83
C SER A 473 10.58 12.96 -5.33
N PHE A 474 10.68 14.04 -6.10
CA PHE A 474 10.52 13.95 -7.55
C PHE A 474 11.70 13.22 -8.21
N TRP A 475 12.93 13.41 -7.75
CA TRP A 475 14.09 12.65 -8.22
C TRP A 475 13.90 11.13 -8.04
N ALA A 476 13.25 10.72 -6.94
CA ALA A 476 12.89 9.32 -6.71
C ALA A 476 11.81 8.83 -7.69
N LEU A 477 10.82 9.68 -8.01
CA LEU A 477 9.80 9.41 -9.02
C LEU A 477 10.41 9.34 -10.43
N ALA A 478 11.22 10.31 -10.81
CA ALA A 478 11.94 10.32 -12.08
C ALA A 478 12.79 9.05 -12.25
N GLY A 479 13.38 8.55 -11.17
CA GLY A 479 14.14 7.30 -11.15
C GLY A 479 13.32 6.04 -11.47
N VAL A 480 12.00 6.10 -11.40
CA VAL A 480 11.10 5.05 -11.87
C VAL A 480 11.03 5.03 -13.39
N PHE A 481 11.10 6.20 -14.03
CA PHE A 481 10.86 6.38 -15.45
C PHE A 481 12.14 6.48 -16.30
N THR A 482 13.21 7.07 -15.74
CA THR A 482 14.46 7.28 -16.46
C THR A 482 15.69 6.75 -15.71
N ARG A 483 16.69 6.29 -16.48
CA ARG A 483 18.02 5.92 -15.97
C ARG A 483 19.02 7.09 -16.04
N SER A 484 18.66 8.18 -16.68
CA SER A 484 19.53 9.37 -16.79
C SER A 484 19.55 10.14 -15.48
N ASP A 485 20.73 10.21 -14.83
CA ASP A 485 20.89 10.95 -13.59
C ASP A 485 20.71 12.47 -13.80
N VAL A 486 21.11 13.00 -14.97
CA VAL A 486 20.89 14.41 -15.34
C VAL A 486 19.40 14.75 -15.39
N VAL A 487 18.59 13.94 -16.07
CA VAL A 487 17.14 14.17 -16.18
C VAL A 487 16.46 14.04 -14.81
N ARG A 488 16.96 13.14 -13.96
CA ARG A 488 16.44 13.01 -12.57
C ARG A 488 16.71 14.26 -11.75
N VAL A 489 17.91 14.82 -11.84
CA VAL A 489 18.29 16.05 -11.13
C VAL A 489 17.52 17.24 -11.66
N LEU A 490 17.50 17.44 -12.98
CA LEU A 490 16.77 18.56 -13.60
C LEU A 490 15.26 18.46 -13.34
N GLY A 491 14.68 17.26 -13.38
CA GLY A 491 13.28 17.03 -13.02
C GLY A 491 12.98 17.40 -11.55
N GLY A 492 13.88 17.04 -10.63
CA GLY A 492 13.78 17.41 -9.22
C GLY A 492 13.83 18.93 -9.00
N LEU A 493 14.77 19.61 -9.66
CA LEU A 493 14.89 21.07 -9.62
C LEU A 493 13.65 21.76 -10.23
N LEU A 494 13.17 21.25 -11.37
CA LEU A 494 11.98 21.81 -12.05
C LEU A 494 10.71 21.64 -11.20
N TRP A 495 10.58 20.51 -10.48
CA TRP A 495 9.50 20.34 -9.54
C TRP A 495 9.60 21.29 -8.34
N ALA A 496 10.78 21.43 -7.74
CA ALA A 496 10.99 22.37 -6.63
C ALA A 496 10.73 23.83 -7.04
N SER A 497 11.17 24.25 -8.25
CA SER A 497 10.93 25.60 -8.78
C SER A 497 9.46 25.88 -9.10
N THR A 498 8.63 24.84 -9.27
CA THR A 498 7.17 25.01 -9.40
C THR A 498 6.56 25.70 -8.16
N GLY A 499 7.04 25.37 -6.96
CA GLY A 499 6.61 26.04 -5.73
C GLY A 499 6.99 27.51 -5.65
N ILE A 500 8.12 27.89 -6.26
CA ILE A 500 8.52 29.30 -6.40
C ILE A 500 7.60 30.01 -7.38
N MET A 501 7.31 29.39 -8.53
CA MET A 501 6.46 29.95 -9.58
C MET A 501 5.04 30.28 -9.07
N PHE A 502 4.46 29.38 -8.26
CA PHE A 502 3.13 29.57 -7.68
C PHE A 502 3.11 30.33 -6.35
N GLY A 503 4.27 30.76 -5.85
CA GLY A 503 4.37 31.54 -4.61
C GLY A 503 4.16 30.74 -3.32
N TRP A 504 4.19 29.40 -3.36
CA TRP A 504 3.93 28.59 -2.16
C TRP A 504 4.96 28.81 -1.04
N TYR A 505 6.21 29.10 -1.40
CA TYR A 505 7.24 29.49 -0.42
C TYR A 505 7.05 30.93 0.07
N ALA A 506 6.77 31.86 -0.83
CA ALA A 506 6.61 33.28 -0.51
C ALA A 506 5.43 33.54 0.42
N GLN A 507 4.36 32.79 0.25
CA GLN A 507 3.15 32.85 1.07
C GLN A 507 3.18 31.90 2.28
N ALA A 508 4.25 31.10 2.44
CA ALA A 508 4.32 30.03 3.45
C ALA A 508 3.09 29.08 3.43
N ASN A 509 2.64 28.70 2.22
CA ASN A 509 1.52 27.77 2.05
C ASN A 509 1.94 26.34 2.47
N MET A 510 1.88 26.07 3.76
CA MET A 510 2.35 24.82 4.36
C MET A 510 1.65 23.57 3.86
N PRO A 511 0.30 23.56 3.63
CA PRO A 511 -0.37 22.43 3.02
C PRO A 511 0.18 22.10 1.63
N MET A 512 0.33 23.10 0.75
CA MET A 512 0.88 22.89 -0.60
C MET A 512 2.35 22.45 -0.58
N LEU A 513 3.17 22.96 0.34
CA LEU A 513 4.55 22.50 0.54
C LEU A 513 4.58 21.03 1.00
N THR A 514 3.63 20.62 1.83
CA THR A 514 3.45 19.22 2.23
C THR A 514 3.11 18.34 1.03
N VAL A 515 2.17 18.75 0.19
CA VAL A 515 1.81 18.04 -1.05
C VAL A 515 3.02 17.93 -1.99
N MET A 516 3.80 19.00 -2.16
CA MET A 516 5.02 18.96 -2.98
C MET A 516 6.03 17.90 -2.54
N VAL A 517 6.17 17.71 -1.24
CA VAL A 517 7.10 16.73 -0.69
C VAL A 517 6.59 15.30 -0.89
N PHE A 518 5.36 15.03 -0.52
CA PHE A 518 4.87 13.65 -0.39
C PHE A 518 4.20 13.08 -1.64
N LEU A 519 3.61 13.93 -2.50
CA LEU A 519 2.89 13.45 -3.68
C LEU A 519 3.78 12.71 -4.70
N PRO A 520 4.98 13.24 -5.09
CA PRO A 520 5.86 12.50 -5.99
C PRO A 520 6.40 11.21 -5.37
N ALA A 521 6.74 11.24 -4.06
CA ALA A 521 7.18 10.05 -3.33
C ALA A 521 6.11 8.97 -3.32
N ALA A 522 4.85 9.33 -3.04
CA ALA A 522 3.74 8.42 -3.05
C ALA A 522 3.62 7.68 -4.39
N PHE A 523 3.60 8.41 -5.51
CA PHE A 523 3.56 7.79 -6.85
C PHE A 523 4.81 6.97 -7.17
N ALA A 524 6.01 7.41 -6.77
CA ALA A 524 7.23 6.63 -6.95
C ALA A 524 7.11 5.24 -6.30
N PHE A 525 6.57 5.18 -5.10
CA PHE A 525 6.36 3.93 -4.39
C PHE A 525 5.15 3.13 -4.91
N VAL A 526 4.10 3.77 -5.46
CA VAL A 526 3.02 3.06 -6.17
C VAL A 526 3.57 2.25 -7.35
N PHE A 527 4.38 2.88 -8.21
CA PHE A 527 4.99 2.18 -9.34
C PHE A 527 5.93 1.05 -8.91
N ARG A 528 6.69 1.25 -7.83
CA ARG A 528 7.53 0.19 -7.25
C ARG A 528 6.71 -0.95 -6.64
N ALA A 529 5.57 -0.65 -6.03
CA ALA A 529 4.69 -1.66 -5.45
C ALA A 529 4.18 -2.64 -6.51
N VAL A 530 3.82 -2.14 -7.68
CA VAL A 530 3.32 -2.97 -8.80
C VAL A 530 4.41 -3.51 -9.72
N GLY A 531 5.68 -3.20 -9.46
CA GLY A 531 6.82 -3.67 -10.26
C GLY A 531 6.98 -2.98 -11.61
N MET A 532 6.41 -1.78 -11.78
CA MET A 532 6.51 -0.97 -13.01
C MET A 532 7.59 0.10 -12.87
N TYR A 533 8.84 -0.31 -12.74
CA TYR A 533 9.97 0.61 -12.59
C TYR A 533 11.19 0.11 -13.35
N HIS A 534 12.08 1.03 -13.70
CA HIS A 534 13.37 0.70 -14.30
C HIS A 534 14.39 0.38 -13.21
N THR A 535 15.07 -0.76 -13.34
CA THR A 535 16.19 -1.13 -12.45
C THR A 535 17.46 -1.25 -13.27
N GLU A 536 18.58 -0.93 -12.66
CA GLU A 536 19.92 -1.16 -13.19
C GLU A 536 20.51 -2.47 -12.70
N ASP A 537 19.97 -2.97 -11.57
CA ASP A 537 20.37 -4.27 -11.07
C ASP A 537 20.05 -5.35 -12.10
N PRO A 538 20.81 -6.43 -12.18
CA PRO A 538 20.55 -7.56 -13.08
C PRO A 538 19.22 -8.24 -12.76
N LEU A 539 18.64 -7.94 -11.61
CA LEU A 539 17.34 -8.46 -11.17
C LEU A 539 16.19 -7.81 -11.94
N LYS A 540 15.24 -8.63 -12.35
CA LYS A 540 13.97 -8.15 -12.93
C LYS A 540 13.18 -7.34 -11.88
N PRO A 541 12.44 -6.28 -12.28
CA PRO A 541 11.56 -5.54 -11.38
C PRO A 541 10.58 -6.49 -10.70
N ARG A 542 10.51 -6.43 -9.36
CA ARG A 542 9.59 -7.26 -8.55
C ARG A 542 8.57 -6.37 -7.87
N THR A 543 7.38 -6.90 -7.66
CA THR A 543 6.36 -6.25 -6.83
C THR A 543 6.81 -6.22 -5.36
N SER A 544 6.47 -5.16 -4.65
CA SER A 544 6.92 -4.95 -3.27
C SER A 544 5.79 -4.48 -2.37
N VAL A 545 5.46 -5.29 -1.36
CA VAL A 545 4.52 -4.92 -0.29
C VAL A 545 5.06 -3.76 0.53
N GLN A 546 6.37 -3.74 0.77
CA GLN A 546 7.04 -2.63 1.45
C GLN A 546 6.81 -1.30 0.72
N ALA A 547 6.97 -1.30 -0.61
CA ALA A 547 6.71 -0.10 -1.40
C ALA A 547 5.23 0.32 -1.35
N ALA A 548 4.29 -0.62 -1.34
CA ALA A 548 2.86 -0.33 -1.15
C ALA A 548 2.58 0.33 0.21
N ALA A 549 3.21 -0.17 1.28
CA ALA A 549 3.07 0.42 2.60
C ALA A 549 3.66 1.84 2.68
N ILE A 550 4.83 2.07 2.10
CA ILE A 550 5.43 3.41 2.05
C ILE A 550 4.58 4.37 1.21
N ALA A 551 4.03 3.91 0.07
CA ALA A 551 3.09 4.72 -0.73
C ALA A 551 1.87 5.14 0.09
N ALA A 552 1.26 4.19 0.83
CA ALA A 552 0.12 4.45 1.70
C ALA A 552 0.44 5.49 2.79
N LEU A 553 1.60 5.37 3.43
CA LEU A 553 2.06 6.34 4.44
C LEU A 553 2.32 7.73 3.83
N CYS A 554 2.84 7.79 2.59
CA CYS A 554 3.05 9.06 1.89
C CYS A 554 1.73 9.74 1.46
N PHE A 555 0.66 8.98 1.19
CA PHE A 555 -0.64 9.56 0.87
C PHE A 555 -1.36 10.15 2.08
N ILE A 556 -1.04 9.74 3.32
CA ILE A 556 -1.63 10.34 4.53
C ILE A 556 -1.40 11.87 4.55
N PRO A 557 -0.15 12.38 4.54
CA PRO A 557 0.08 13.82 4.57
C PRO A 557 -0.44 14.54 3.32
N VAL A 558 -0.47 13.91 2.15
CA VAL A 558 -1.02 14.50 0.93
C VAL A 558 -2.51 14.81 1.08
N VAL A 559 -3.29 13.82 1.51
CA VAL A 559 -4.75 13.97 1.65
C VAL A 559 -5.11 14.74 2.92
N ALA A 560 -4.28 14.67 3.97
CA ALA A 560 -4.46 15.47 5.17
C ALA A 560 -4.20 16.96 4.92
N ALA A 561 -3.21 17.29 4.08
CA ALA A 561 -2.92 18.66 3.69
C ALA A 561 -4.02 19.24 2.79
N GLU A 562 -4.45 18.46 1.79
CA GLU A 562 -5.43 18.90 0.80
C GLU A 562 -6.49 17.81 0.59
N PRO A 563 -7.58 17.83 1.38
CA PRO A 563 -8.61 16.78 1.34
C PRO A 563 -9.27 16.60 -0.05
N GLN A 564 -9.34 17.66 -0.86
CA GLN A 564 -9.89 17.61 -2.22
C GLN A 564 -9.13 16.65 -3.14
N LEU A 565 -7.83 16.44 -2.91
CA LEU A 565 -7.03 15.47 -3.67
C LEU A 565 -7.56 14.04 -3.54
N LEU A 566 -8.28 13.72 -2.47
CA LEU A 566 -8.88 12.40 -2.28
C LEU A 566 -9.79 12.02 -3.44
N PHE A 567 -10.59 12.96 -3.96
CA PHE A 567 -11.51 12.71 -5.08
C PHE A 567 -10.77 12.33 -6.36
N ALA A 568 -9.75 13.10 -6.73
CA ALA A 568 -8.92 12.79 -7.89
C ALA A 568 -8.14 11.48 -7.70
N LEU A 569 -7.59 11.24 -6.50
CA LEU A 569 -6.84 10.03 -6.19
C LEU A 569 -7.71 8.77 -6.19
N ILE A 570 -9.00 8.84 -5.82
CA ILE A 570 -9.93 7.72 -5.94
C ILE A 570 -10.11 7.34 -7.41
N VAL A 571 -10.33 8.32 -8.29
CA VAL A 571 -10.47 8.05 -9.73
C VAL A 571 -9.18 7.45 -10.30
N VAL A 572 -8.03 8.03 -9.96
CA VAL A 572 -6.72 7.50 -10.36
C VAL A 572 -6.52 6.08 -9.85
N PHE A 573 -6.86 5.80 -8.59
CA PHE A 573 -6.77 4.45 -8.01
C PHE A 573 -7.61 3.44 -8.78
N LEU A 574 -8.87 3.77 -9.09
CA LEU A 574 -9.75 2.90 -9.87
C LEU A 574 -9.18 2.63 -11.26
N MET A 575 -8.64 3.67 -11.93
CA MET A 575 -8.00 3.51 -13.22
C MET A 575 -6.72 2.68 -13.15
N PHE A 576 -5.89 2.87 -12.12
CA PHE A 576 -4.73 2.01 -11.89
C PHE A 576 -5.15 0.55 -11.66
N LEU A 577 -6.21 0.31 -10.91
CA LEU A 577 -6.75 -1.03 -10.68
C LEU A 577 -7.21 -1.72 -11.98
N LEU A 578 -7.75 -0.95 -12.94
CA LEU A 578 -8.19 -1.44 -14.24
C LEU A 578 -7.00 -1.74 -15.17
N PHE A 579 -6.02 -0.83 -15.25
CA PHE A 579 -4.92 -0.93 -16.21
C PHE A 579 -3.74 -1.77 -15.74
N VAL A 580 -3.53 -1.92 -14.43
CA VAL A 580 -2.47 -2.76 -13.87
C VAL A 580 -2.96 -4.21 -13.82
N ARG A 581 -2.46 -5.04 -14.73
CA ARG A 581 -2.87 -6.46 -14.83
C ARG A 581 -2.22 -7.37 -13.78
N ARG A 582 -1.04 -6.99 -13.26
CA ARG A 582 -0.24 -7.82 -12.36
C ARG A 582 -0.42 -7.38 -10.89
N LYS A 583 -0.71 -8.34 -9.99
CA LYS A 583 -0.78 -8.17 -8.52
C LYS A 583 -1.58 -6.95 -8.04
N ARG A 584 -2.79 -6.80 -8.54
CA ARG A 584 -3.75 -5.73 -8.16
C ARG A 584 -3.98 -5.63 -6.66
N ALA A 585 -3.84 -6.73 -5.93
CA ALA A 585 -3.97 -6.75 -4.48
C ALA A 585 -3.02 -5.78 -3.75
N MET A 586 -1.85 -5.48 -4.34
CA MET A 586 -0.92 -4.50 -3.75
C MET A 586 -1.48 -3.07 -3.76
N LEU A 587 -2.30 -2.73 -4.75
CA LEU A 587 -2.96 -1.42 -4.82
C LEU A 587 -4.03 -1.26 -3.74
N LEU A 588 -4.73 -2.34 -3.35
CA LEU A 588 -5.79 -2.28 -2.33
C LEU A 588 -5.28 -1.88 -0.95
N LEU A 589 -3.99 -2.08 -0.67
CA LEU A 589 -3.38 -1.66 0.58
C LEU A 589 -3.16 -0.15 0.68
N ILE A 590 -3.12 0.58 -0.45
CA ILE A 590 -2.66 1.97 -0.49
C ILE A 590 -3.69 2.96 0.06
N PRO A 591 -4.99 2.93 -0.28
CA PRO A 591 -5.94 3.99 0.09
C PRO A 591 -6.36 3.96 1.55
N VAL A 592 -6.19 2.84 2.25
CA VAL A 592 -6.75 2.61 3.59
C VAL A 592 -6.30 3.65 4.63
N PRO A 593 -4.99 3.90 4.86
CA PRO A 593 -4.57 4.85 5.88
C PRO A 593 -4.98 6.30 5.57
N ALA A 594 -4.91 6.71 4.30
CA ALA A 594 -5.32 8.04 3.85
C ALA A 594 -6.82 8.28 4.06
N ALA A 595 -7.67 7.30 3.73
CA ALA A 595 -9.11 7.37 3.98
C ALA A 595 -9.44 7.50 5.48
N PHE A 596 -8.73 6.75 6.34
CA PHE A 596 -8.89 6.88 7.79
C PHE A 596 -8.46 8.24 8.34
N ALA A 597 -7.39 8.82 7.80
CA ALA A 597 -6.91 10.13 8.24
C ALA A 597 -7.93 11.25 7.98
N VAL A 598 -8.66 11.19 6.86
CA VAL A 598 -9.64 12.21 6.45
C VAL A 598 -11.07 11.86 6.87
N ALA A 599 -11.30 10.68 7.46
CA ALA A 599 -12.63 10.20 7.81
C ALA A 599 -13.45 11.19 8.65
N PRO A 600 -12.92 11.86 9.71
CA PRO A 600 -13.69 12.84 10.48
C PRO A 600 -14.15 14.03 9.62
N THR A 601 -13.28 14.54 8.74
CA THR A 601 -13.61 15.66 7.84
C THR A 601 -14.72 15.27 6.86
N LEU A 602 -14.64 14.06 6.29
CA LEU A 602 -15.68 13.52 5.41
C LEU A 602 -17.00 13.30 6.14
N VAL A 603 -16.96 12.76 7.35
CA VAL A 603 -18.17 12.56 8.17
C VAL A 603 -18.83 13.90 8.52
N ASN A 604 -18.03 14.91 8.89
CA ASN A 604 -18.57 16.24 9.17
C ASN A 604 -19.14 16.91 7.91
N ALA A 605 -18.48 16.76 6.76
CA ALA A 605 -18.98 17.27 5.49
C ALA A 605 -20.35 16.67 5.10
N VAL A 606 -20.57 15.38 5.38
CA VAL A 606 -21.83 14.70 5.15
C VAL A 606 -22.88 15.05 6.20
N ARG A 607 -22.49 15.03 7.48
CA ARG A 607 -23.39 15.27 8.61
C ARG A 607 -23.98 16.67 8.64
N TYR A 608 -23.20 17.66 8.24
CA TYR A 608 -23.57 19.07 8.18
C TYR A 608 -23.64 19.59 6.73
N ALA A 609 -24.06 18.73 5.81
CA ALA A 609 -24.19 19.08 4.39
C ALA A 609 -25.23 20.19 4.15
N ASP A 610 -26.26 20.26 4.99
CA ASP A 610 -27.30 21.31 5.00
C ASP A 610 -26.75 22.71 5.37
N LEU A 611 -25.65 22.74 6.15
CA LEU A 611 -24.92 23.97 6.48
C LEU A 611 -23.83 24.30 5.46
N GLY A 612 -23.67 23.49 4.41
CA GLY A 612 -22.64 23.67 3.39
C GLY A 612 -21.23 23.22 3.78
N MET A 613 -21.07 22.43 4.86
CA MET A 613 -19.76 21.99 5.36
C MET A 613 -18.94 21.16 4.38
N TRP A 614 -19.56 20.53 3.36
CA TRP A 614 -18.84 19.82 2.29
C TRP A 614 -17.90 20.73 1.48
N ARG A 615 -18.14 22.05 1.49
CA ARG A 615 -17.35 23.06 0.79
C ARG A 615 -15.94 23.19 1.37
N GLN A 616 -15.78 22.92 2.67
CA GLN A 616 -14.47 22.89 3.33
C GLN A 616 -13.48 21.88 2.71
N LEU A 617 -13.98 20.88 1.98
CA LEU A 617 -13.11 19.92 1.29
C LEU A 617 -12.36 20.57 0.12
N PHE A 618 -12.84 21.68 -0.42
CA PHE A 618 -12.28 22.39 -1.57
C PHE A 618 -11.49 23.63 -1.21
N GLY A 619 -11.41 23.99 0.05
CA GLY A 619 -10.69 25.13 0.54
C GLY A 619 -9.90 24.87 1.79
N ASP A 620 -8.71 25.46 1.84
CA ASP A 620 -7.91 25.48 3.06
C ASP A 620 -8.42 26.59 3.98
N ILE A 621 -8.47 26.29 5.28
CA ILE A 621 -8.86 27.25 6.31
C ILE A 621 -7.80 28.32 6.50
N THR A 622 -6.55 27.93 6.28
CA THR A 622 -5.37 28.74 6.57
C THR A 622 -4.99 29.67 5.41
N VAL A 623 -5.66 29.51 4.27
CA VAL A 623 -5.33 30.29 3.06
C VAL A 623 -6.51 31.17 2.69
N PRO A 624 -6.50 32.48 2.92
CA PRO A 624 -7.41 33.40 2.29
C PRO A 624 -7.17 33.31 0.78
N THR A 625 -8.13 32.78 0.05
CA THR A 625 -8.07 32.75 -1.40
C THR A 625 -8.62 34.06 -1.92
N SER A 626 -7.91 34.68 -2.86
CA SER A 626 -8.34 35.96 -3.47
C SER A 626 -9.80 35.89 -3.93
N SER A 627 -10.59 36.79 -3.45
CA SER A 627 -11.96 37.01 -3.87
C SER A 627 -12.01 37.40 -5.35
N ALA A 628 -13.11 37.05 -6.02
CA ALA A 628 -13.38 37.49 -7.38
C ALA A 628 -14.74 38.19 -7.43
N ASN A 629 -14.78 39.28 -8.12
CA ASN A 629 -16.04 39.90 -8.50
C ASN A 629 -16.90 38.89 -9.30
N GLY A 630 -17.99 38.47 -8.74
CA GLY A 630 -18.95 37.56 -9.38
C GLY A 630 -18.99 36.14 -8.83
N SER A 631 -20.03 35.39 -9.19
CA SER A 631 -20.20 34.02 -8.77
C SER A 631 -19.18 33.10 -9.46
N PRO A 632 -18.39 32.30 -8.71
CA PRO A 632 -17.44 31.34 -9.30
C PRO A 632 -18.09 30.34 -10.27
N ALA A 633 -19.35 30.02 -10.06
CA ALA A 633 -20.09 29.11 -10.91
C ALA A 633 -20.39 29.65 -12.32
N SER A 634 -20.37 30.96 -12.51
CA SER A 634 -20.62 31.64 -13.78
C SER A 634 -19.38 31.79 -14.66
N LEU A 635 -18.17 31.45 -14.16
CA LEU A 635 -16.94 31.60 -14.94
C LEU A 635 -16.94 30.67 -16.16
N SER A 636 -16.51 31.19 -17.30
CA SER A 636 -16.20 30.36 -18.47
C SER A 636 -15.07 29.38 -18.17
N LEU A 637 -14.96 28.30 -18.95
CA LEU A 637 -13.86 27.33 -18.78
C LEU A 637 -12.48 27.99 -18.92
N LEU A 638 -12.35 28.96 -19.82
CA LEU A 638 -11.11 29.69 -20.05
C LEU A 638 -10.76 30.59 -18.86
N GLU A 639 -11.72 31.34 -18.34
CA GLU A 639 -11.53 32.21 -17.17
C GLU A 639 -11.21 31.36 -15.92
N ALA A 640 -11.91 30.24 -15.72
CA ALA A 640 -11.61 29.31 -14.63
C ALA A 640 -10.19 28.76 -14.76
N ALA A 641 -9.76 28.41 -15.98
CA ALA A 641 -8.40 27.93 -16.23
C ALA A 641 -7.35 29.04 -16.00
N GLN A 642 -7.58 30.25 -16.49
CA GLN A 642 -6.70 31.42 -16.28
C GLN A 642 -6.55 31.75 -14.79
N ARG A 643 -7.66 31.74 -14.06
CA ARG A 643 -7.68 31.93 -12.62
C ARG A 643 -6.95 30.83 -11.87
N ALA A 644 -7.19 29.58 -12.25
CA ALA A 644 -6.56 28.42 -11.66
C ALA A 644 -5.03 28.42 -11.85
N LEU A 645 -4.58 28.82 -13.02
CA LEU A 645 -3.15 28.86 -13.37
C LEU A 645 -2.44 30.13 -12.85
N GLY A 646 -3.19 31.17 -12.49
CA GLY A 646 -2.63 32.40 -11.97
C GLY A 646 -1.91 33.26 -12.99
N TRP A 647 -1.98 32.94 -14.30
CA TRP A 647 -1.48 33.79 -15.39
C TRP A 647 -2.53 33.97 -16.48
N ARG A 648 -2.39 35.05 -17.26
CA ARG A 648 -3.32 35.38 -18.36
C ARG A 648 -2.80 34.83 -19.68
N MET A 649 -3.43 33.80 -20.20
CA MET A 649 -3.16 33.30 -21.56
C MET A 649 -3.50 34.39 -22.58
N GLY A 650 -2.56 34.70 -23.49
CA GLY A 650 -2.75 35.76 -24.50
C GLY A 650 -2.47 37.18 -24.00
N SER A 651 -1.93 37.35 -22.81
CA SER A 651 -1.37 38.60 -22.33
C SER A 651 -0.18 39.06 -23.20
N THR A 652 0.01 40.34 -23.34
CA THR A 652 1.18 40.96 -24.00
C THR A 652 2.37 41.10 -23.04
N ASP A 653 2.18 40.75 -21.77
CA ASP A 653 3.25 40.77 -20.79
C ASP A 653 4.25 39.65 -21.10
N TYR A 654 5.53 39.99 -21.13
CA TYR A 654 6.62 39.06 -21.46
C TYR A 654 6.72 37.91 -20.44
N ALA A 655 6.41 38.16 -19.16
CA ALA A 655 6.42 37.17 -18.13
C ALA A 655 5.33 36.10 -18.34
N ASP A 656 4.10 36.55 -18.61
CA ASP A 656 2.98 35.65 -18.90
C ASP A 656 3.18 34.89 -20.21
N LEU A 657 3.78 35.52 -21.23
CA LEU A 657 4.13 34.90 -22.50
C LEU A 657 5.19 33.79 -22.26
N ALA A 658 6.25 34.07 -21.48
CA ALA A 658 7.30 33.08 -21.18
C ALA A 658 6.75 31.86 -20.45
N VAL A 659 5.84 32.04 -19.48
CA VAL A 659 5.16 30.94 -18.77
C VAL A 659 4.24 30.16 -19.72
N THR A 660 3.52 30.85 -20.64
CA THR A 660 2.68 30.15 -21.63
C THR A 660 3.53 29.28 -22.56
N VAL A 661 4.67 29.78 -23.03
CA VAL A 661 5.63 29.03 -23.85
C VAL A 661 6.19 27.84 -23.05
N LEU A 662 6.54 28.03 -21.78
CA LEU A 662 7.01 26.98 -20.87
C LEU A 662 6.01 25.81 -20.79
N PHE A 663 4.76 26.12 -20.50
CA PHE A 663 3.71 25.09 -20.42
C PHE A 663 3.43 24.45 -21.77
N GLY A 664 3.47 25.21 -22.85
CA GLY A 664 3.38 24.68 -24.21
C GLY A 664 4.45 23.64 -24.51
N VAL A 665 5.71 23.95 -24.21
CA VAL A 665 6.85 23.03 -24.38
C VAL A 665 6.71 21.78 -23.52
N ILE A 666 6.39 21.92 -22.22
CA ILE A 666 6.18 20.80 -21.31
C ILE A 666 5.04 19.90 -21.81
N THR A 667 3.92 20.51 -22.24
CA THR A 667 2.76 19.77 -22.77
C THR A 667 3.10 19.00 -24.05
N LEU A 668 3.83 19.62 -24.99
CA LEU A 668 4.28 18.96 -26.22
C LEU A 668 5.20 17.77 -25.93
N LEU A 669 6.15 17.94 -25.00
CA LEU A 669 7.01 16.85 -24.57
C LEU A 669 6.20 15.71 -23.89
N ALA A 670 5.20 16.07 -23.07
CA ALA A 670 4.33 15.08 -22.46
C ALA A 670 3.47 14.34 -23.50
N LEU A 671 2.94 15.01 -24.50
CA LEU A 671 2.21 14.40 -25.60
C LEU A 671 3.11 13.43 -26.41
N ALA A 672 4.38 13.78 -26.62
CA ALA A 672 5.34 12.89 -27.26
C ALA A 672 5.49 11.55 -26.53
N SER A 673 5.25 11.52 -25.20
CA SER A 673 5.29 10.27 -24.41
C SER A 673 4.24 9.25 -24.84
N LEU A 674 3.12 9.66 -25.41
CA LEU A 674 2.04 8.78 -25.88
C LEU A 674 2.41 8.00 -27.16
N VAL A 675 3.38 8.51 -27.92
CA VAL A 675 3.83 7.89 -29.19
C VAL A 675 4.92 6.84 -28.92
N LEU A 676 5.55 6.84 -27.74
CA LEU A 676 6.65 5.93 -27.40
C LEU A 676 6.15 4.52 -27.08
N PRO A 677 6.46 3.50 -27.91
CA PRO A 677 5.90 2.15 -27.76
C PRO A 677 6.36 1.43 -26.49
N PHE A 678 7.55 1.74 -25.97
CA PHE A 678 8.13 1.09 -24.81
C PHE A 678 7.58 1.60 -23.46
N ALA A 679 6.92 2.76 -23.44
CA ALA A 679 6.42 3.40 -22.22
C ALA A 679 4.90 3.59 -22.20
N LEU A 680 4.17 3.04 -23.18
CA LEU A 680 2.74 3.29 -23.38
C LEU A 680 1.86 3.09 -22.13
N ARG A 681 2.11 2.07 -21.33
CA ARG A 681 1.30 1.80 -20.14
C ARG A 681 1.54 2.83 -19.04
N THR A 682 2.79 3.13 -18.75
CA THR A 682 3.18 4.14 -17.75
C THR A 682 2.78 5.54 -18.18
N SER A 683 2.92 5.86 -19.46
CA SER A 683 2.45 7.12 -20.01
C SER A 683 0.95 7.31 -19.85
N ARG A 684 0.15 6.31 -20.24
CA ARG A 684 -1.32 6.36 -20.06
C ARG A 684 -1.75 6.54 -18.62
N LEU A 685 -1.07 5.89 -17.66
CA LEU A 685 -1.36 6.07 -16.25
C LEU A 685 -1.02 7.49 -15.78
N MET A 686 0.09 8.08 -16.25
CA MET A 686 0.42 9.47 -15.94
C MET A 686 -0.55 10.45 -16.59
N TRP A 687 -1.06 10.17 -17.79
CA TRP A 687 -2.10 10.99 -18.41
C TRP A 687 -3.41 10.95 -17.64
N VAL A 688 -3.76 9.84 -17.01
CA VAL A 688 -4.91 9.79 -16.07
C VAL A 688 -4.67 10.75 -14.89
N VAL A 689 -3.46 10.78 -14.34
CA VAL A 689 -3.10 11.72 -13.26
C VAL A 689 -3.24 13.17 -13.73
N ILE A 690 -2.76 13.49 -14.95
CA ILE A 690 -2.89 14.83 -15.56
C ILE A 690 -4.35 15.25 -15.69
N VAL A 691 -5.17 14.39 -16.29
CA VAL A 691 -6.59 14.70 -16.54
C VAL A 691 -7.37 14.85 -15.24
N CYS A 692 -7.15 13.94 -14.27
CA CYS A 692 -7.81 14.02 -12.96
C CYS A 692 -7.38 15.26 -12.18
N GLY A 693 -6.09 15.62 -12.22
CA GLY A 693 -5.59 16.85 -11.59
C GLY A 693 -6.18 18.10 -12.21
N GLY A 694 -6.19 18.20 -13.54
CA GLY A 694 -6.78 19.32 -14.27
C GLY A 694 -8.30 19.45 -14.05
N ALA A 695 -9.01 18.32 -14.05
CA ALA A 695 -10.45 18.31 -13.75
C ALA A 695 -10.74 18.78 -12.33
N LEU A 696 -9.94 18.31 -11.35
CA LEU A 696 -10.06 18.76 -9.96
C LEU A 696 -9.83 20.26 -9.83
N ALA A 697 -8.79 20.79 -10.47
CA ALA A 697 -8.49 22.21 -10.45
C ALA A 697 -9.65 23.08 -10.99
N LEU A 698 -10.25 22.63 -12.12
CA LEU A 698 -11.41 23.32 -12.72
C LEU A 698 -12.67 23.20 -11.86
N VAL A 699 -12.91 22.08 -11.22
CA VAL A 699 -14.05 21.89 -10.31
C VAL A 699 -13.88 22.76 -9.08
N SER A 700 -12.72 22.72 -8.45
CA SER A 700 -12.43 23.48 -7.22
C SER A 700 -12.57 24.99 -7.45
N SER A 701 -12.07 25.51 -8.57
CA SER A 701 -12.17 26.95 -8.92
C SER A 701 -13.62 27.45 -9.11
N ARG A 702 -14.58 26.53 -9.27
CA ARG A 702 -16.01 26.85 -9.43
C ARG A 702 -16.84 26.66 -8.16
N VAL A 703 -16.28 26.04 -7.14
CA VAL A 703 -16.97 25.85 -5.86
C VAL A 703 -16.79 27.12 -5.02
N ALA A 704 -17.88 27.76 -4.64
CA ALA A 704 -17.85 28.84 -3.65
C ALA A 704 -17.63 28.24 -2.26
N ILE A 705 -16.64 28.74 -1.52
CA ILE A 705 -16.31 28.27 -0.17
C ILE A 705 -16.90 29.18 0.89
N THR A 706 -16.69 30.48 0.76
CA THR A 706 -17.12 31.50 1.72
C THR A 706 -17.39 32.81 0.99
N VAL A 707 -17.82 33.80 1.72
CA VAL A 707 -17.95 35.20 1.26
C VAL A 707 -16.96 36.01 2.07
N ASP A 708 -16.20 36.82 1.38
CA ASP A 708 -15.25 37.78 1.96
C ASP A 708 -15.63 39.19 1.54
N ALA A 709 -14.90 40.20 2.03
CA ALA A 709 -15.11 41.61 1.77
C ALA A 709 -15.26 41.95 0.27
N ASP A 710 -14.42 41.36 -0.54
CA ASP A 710 -14.37 41.58 -1.99
C ASP A 710 -15.34 40.68 -2.79
N GLY A 711 -16.10 39.83 -2.14
CA GLY A 711 -17.07 38.95 -2.79
C GLY A 711 -16.97 37.49 -2.45
N VAL A 712 -17.39 36.63 -3.39
CA VAL A 712 -17.43 35.18 -3.18
C VAL A 712 -16.05 34.56 -3.37
N VAL A 713 -15.55 33.85 -2.36
CA VAL A 713 -14.27 33.13 -2.39
C VAL A 713 -14.46 31.76 -3.02
N ALA A 714 -13.67 31.46 -4.05
CA ALA A 714 -13.66 30.16 -4.71
C ALA A 714 -12.68 29.17 -4.05
N GLY A 715 -12.89 27.90 -4.32
CA GLY A 715 -12.00 26.82 -3.89
C GLY A 715 -10.62 26.91 -4.53
N SER A 716 -9.63 26.37 -3.82
CA SER A 716 -8.24 26.35 -4.28
C SER A 716 -8.07 25.38 -5.45
N ALA A 717 -7.60 25.88 -6.59
CA ALA A 717 -7.22 25.07 -7.74
C ALA A 717 -5.80 24.48 -7.64
N GLN A 718 -4.98 25.02 -6.74
CA GLN A 718 -3.54 24.70 -6.63
C GLN A 718 -3.24 23.21 -6.45
N PRO A 719 -3.96 22.44 -5.62
CA PRO A 719 -3.68 21.00 -5.45
C PRO A 719 -3.90 20.19 -6.73
N GLY A 720 -4.97 20.50 -7.48
CA GLY A 720 -5.23 19.90 -8.78
C GLY A 720 -4.14 20.22 -9.80
N ILE A 721 -3.68 21.47 -9.83
CA ILE A 721 -2.59 21.93 -10.70
C ILE A 721 -1.28 21.22 -10.34
N ALA A 722 -0.94 21.10 -9.06
CA ALA A 722 0.25 20.39 -8.61
C ALA A 722 0.24 18.93 -9.10
N MET A 723 -0.89 18.24 -9.00
CA MET A 723 -1.07 16.88 -9.48
C MET A 723 -0.95 16.79 -11.02
N MET A 724 -1.50 17.77 -11.75
CA MET A 724 -1.40 17.86 -13.20
C MET A 724 0.06 18.07 -13.66
N ILE A 725 0.76 19.02 -13.05
CA ILE A 725 2.17 19.30 -13.36
C ILE A 725 3.06 18.09 -13.04
N LEU A 726 2.83 17.43 -11.91
CA LEU A 726 3.53 16.18 -11.56
C LEU A 726 3.43 15.18 -12.71
N GLY A 727 2.23 14.96 -13.23
CA GLY A 727 1.98 14.07 -14.37
C GLY A 727 2.71 14.50 -15.64
N PHE A 728 2.69 15.79 -15.98
CA PHE A 728 3.44 16.32 -17.12
C PHE A 728 4.94 16.09 -17.00
N LEU A 729 5.53 16.43 -15.86
CA LEU A 729 6.97 16.25 -15.63
C LEU A 729 7.37 14.78 -15.62
N ALA A 730 6.52 13.90 -15.09
CA ALA A 730 6.73 12.45 -15.17
C ALA A 730 6.73 11.95 -16.64
N CYS A 731 5.84 12.45 -17.47
CA CYS A 731 5.82 12.14 -18.91
C CYS A 731 7.08 12.64 -19.64
N VAL A 732 7.57 13.83 -19.30
CA VAL A 732 8.85 14.36 -19.82
C VAL A 732 10.01 13.43 -19.44
N CYS A 733 10.05 12.93 -18.21
CA CYS A 733 11.07 11.96 -17.78
C CYS A 733 10.95 10.63 -18.54
N LEU A 734 9.73 10.19 -18.91
CA LEU A 734 9.52 9.00 -19.74
C LEU A 734 10.09 9.17 -21.15
N VAL A 735 9.93 10.35 -21.77
CA VAL A 735 10.51 10.65 -23.10
C VAL A 735 12.03 10.50 -23.07
N ALA A 736 12.66 10.99 -22.00
CA ALA A 736 14.12 10.87 -21.81
C ALA A 736 14.55 9.45 -21.44
N GLY A 737 13.67 8.61 -20.92
CA GLY A 737 13.99 7.31 -20.34
C GLY A 737 14.48 6.28 -21.35
N GLY A 738 14.00 6.32 -22.60
CA GLY A 738 14.40 5.41 -23.69
C GLY A 738 15.82 5.65 -24.22
N ALA A 739 16.42 6.77 -23.89
CA ALA A 739 17.71 7.18 -24.43
C ALA A 739 18.92 6.54 -23.71
N VAL A 740 18.74 5.89 -22.55
CA VAL A 740 19.84 5.27 -21.77
C VAL A 740 19.72 3.75 -21.84
N LYS A 741 20.77 3.08 -22.34
CA LYS A 741 20.82 1.62 -22.40
C LYS A 741 20.85 1.00 -21.00
N ARG A 742 20.24 -0.18 -20.86
CA ARG A 742 20.36 -1.02 -19.67
C ARG A 742 21.83 -1.44 -19.51
N PHE A 743 22.32 -1.51 -18.27
CA PHE A 743 23.58 -2.13 -17.95
C PHE A 743 23.60 -3.57 -18.49
N GLN A 744 24.58 -3.90 -19.32
CA GLN A 744 24.84 -5.26 -19.77
C GLN A 744 26.14 -5.71 -19.12
N PRO A 745 26.20 -6.93 -18.53
CA PRO A 745 27.42 -7.48 -18.03
C PRO A 745 28.48 -7.55 -19.13
N LEU A 746 29.73 -7.36 -18.80
CA LEU A 746 30.87 -7.31 -19.74
C LEU A 746 30.98 -8.56 -20.62
N HIS A 747 30.53 -9.71 -20.12
CA HIS A 747 30.58 -11.00 -20.83
C HIS A 747 29.52 -11.15 -21.95
N ALA A 748 28.57 -10.21 -22.08
CA ALA A 748 27.54 -10.26 -23.10
C ALA A 748 27.88 -9.48 -24.41
N SER A 749 29.10 -8.98 -24.53
CA SER A 749 29.53 -8.17 -25.68
C SER A 749 30.02 -9.05 -26.84
N GLY A 750 29.11 -9.67 -27.52
CA GLY A 750 29.40 -10.16 -28.90
C GLY A 750 29.68 -8.97 -29.80
N SER A 751 30.80 -9.01 -30.44
CA SER A 751 31.31 -8.02 -31.40
C SER A 751 30.41 -7.87 -32.63
N ASP A 752 29.70 -6.74 -32.72
CA ASP A 752 28.98 -6.30 -33.92
C ASP A 752 29.65 -5.07 -34.58
N PRO A 753 29.73 -4.99 -35.91
CA PRO A 753 30.56 -4.01 -36.60
C PRO A 753 30.05 -2.56 -36.55
N ALA A 754 30.99 -1.67 -36.39
CA ALA A 754 30.94 -0.30 -35.82
C ALA A 754 30.41 0.83 -36.71
N SER A 755 29.92 0.68 -37.93
CA SER A 755 29.87 1.82 -38.87
C SER A 755 28.52 2.53 -39.07
N LYS A 756 27.36 1.89 -38.73
CA LYS A 756 26.06 2.59 -38.75
C LYS A 756 25.61 3.13 -37.40
N LYS A 757 26.25 2.71 -36.31
CA LYS A 757 25.90 3.08 -34.93
C LYS A 757 26.34 4.50 -34.53
N ASP A 758 27.35 5.06 -35.14
CA ASP A 758 27.93 6.37 -34.71
C ASP A 758 26.99 7.56 -34.97
N ARG A 759 26.37 7.64 -36.15
CA ARG A 759 25.45 8.76 -36.45
C ARG A 759 24.22 8.76 -35.56
N LEU A 760 23.63 7.59 -35.29
CA LEU A 760 22.47 7.45 -34.39
C LEU A 760 22.85 7.79 -32.93
N HIS A 761 24.05 7.42 -32.52
CA HIS A 761 24.54 7.74 -31.16
C HIS A 761 24.76 9.25 -30.98
N VAL A 762 25.33 9.94 -31.96
CA VAL A 762 25.51 11.40 -31.96
C VAL A 762 24.13 12.10 -31.91
N LEU A 763 23.16 11.64 -32.65
CA LEU A 763 21.81 12.20 -32.69
C LEU A 763 21.07 11.99 -31.34
N ILE A 764 21.27 10.86 -30.65
CA ILE A 764 20.70 10.59 -29.33
C ILE A 764 21.40 11.46 -28.27
N VAL A 765 22.70 11.63 -28.35
CA VAL A 765 23.48 12.48 -27.41
C VAL A 765 23.08 13.95 -27.57
N SER A 766 23.01 14.45 -28.83
CA SER A 766 22.57 15.82 -29.08
C SER A 766 21.14 16.08 -28.62
N GLY A 767 20.23 15.17 -28.87
CA GLY A 767 18.85 15.26 -28.37
C GLY A 767 18.76 15.34 -26.82
N ARG A 768 19.63 14.64 -26.10
CA ARG A 768 19.73 14.72 -24.62
C ARG A 768 20.24 16.09 -24.16
N VAL A 769 21.26 16.61 -24.83
CA VAL A 769 21.80 17.93 -24.48
C VAL A 769 20.74 19.02 -24.71
N VAL A 770 20.05 18.96 -25.84
CA VAL A 770 18.95 19.90 -26.15
C VAL A 770 17.84 19.79 -25.10
N LEU A 771 17.42 18.59 -24.74
CA LEU A 771 16.41 18.39 -23.69
C LEU A 771 16.88 18.94 -22.34
N ALA A 772 18.13 18.71 -21.96
CA ALA A 772 18.69 19.24 -20.73
C ALA A 772 18.70 20.79 -20.72
N LEU A 773 19.07 21.41 -21.83
CA LEU A 773 19.04 22.86 -21.99
C LEU A 773 17.61 23.41 -21.89
N ILE A 774 16.64 22.76 -22.51
CA ILE A 774 15.23 23.13 -22.42
C ILE A 774 14.78 23.08 -20.95
N LEU A 775 15.11 22.02 -20.21
CA LEU A 775 14.73 21.90 -18.80
C LEU A 775 15.39 22.98 -17.92
N VAL A 776 16.65 23.32 -18.19
CA VAL A 776 17.34 24.42 -17.48
C VAL A 776 16.67 25.77 -17.78
N CYS A 777 16.32 26.05 -19.04
CA CYS A 777 15.56 27.25 -19.39
C CYS A 777 14.21 27.30 -18.69
N CYS A 778 13.51 26.16 -18.61
CA CYS A 778 12.23 26.06 -17.89
C CYS A 778 12.38 26.40 -16.40
N ILE A 779 13.43 25.90 -15.73
CA ILE A 779 13.73 26.24 -14.33
C ILE A 779 13.97 27.74 -14.17
N GLY A 780 14.77 28.32 -15.08
CA GLY A 780 15.06 29.77 -15.08
C GLY A 780 13.78 30.62 -15.20
N ILE A 781 12.91 30.28 -16.13
CA ILE A 781 11.62 30.97 -16.33
C ILE A 781 10.75 30.87 -15.09
N GLN A 782 10.62 29.68 -14.49
CA GLN A 782 9.83 29.48 -13.27
C GLN A 782 10.34 30.32 -12.09
N CYS A 783 11.66 30.33 -11.89
CA CYS A 783 12.28 31.10 -10.81
C CYS A 783 12.12 32.62 -11.04
N MET A 784 12.40 33.09 -12.24
CA MET A 784 12.26 34.52 -12.58
C MET A 784 10.83 35.01 -12.38
N TYR A 785 9.86 34.27 -12.96
CA TYR A 785 8.44 34.61 -12.85
C TYR A 785 7.98 34.62 -11.38
N GLY A 786 8.34 33.60 -10.61
CA GLY A 786 7.93 33.50 -9.21
C GLY A 786 8.53 34.55 -8.32
N ILE A 787 9.82 34.87 -8.49
CA ILE A 787 10.50 35.93 -7.72
C ILE A 787 9.87 37.31 -8.04
N GLU A 788 9.63 37.60 -9.32
CA GLU A 788 9.07 38.88 -9.73
C GLU A 788 7.64 39.07 -9.21
N ARG A 789 6.79 38.01 -9.34
CA ARG A 789 5.38 38.12 -9.00
C ARG A 789 5.10 38.06 -7.50
N HIS A 790 5.97 37.43 -6.72
CA HIS A 790 5.75 37.20 -5.28
C HIS A 790 6.81 37.91 -4.41
N LYS A 791 7.54 38.87 -4.95
CA LYS A 791 8.57 39.65 -4.20
C LYS A 791 7.98 40.45 -3.05
N ASP A 792 6.72 40.90 -3.20
CA ASP A 792 6.00 41.71 -2.24
C ASP A 792 5.10 40.86 -1.30
N ALA A 793 5.24 39.54 -1.36
CA ALA A 793 4.52 38.69 -0.43
C ALA A 793 5.00 38.90 1.01
N GLY A 794 4.06 39.13 1.92
CA GLY A 794 4.31 39.53 3.29
C GLY A 794 4.89 38.46 4.21
N LEU A 795 5.85 37.67 3.72
CA LEU A 795 6.53 36.68 4.53
C LEU A 795 7.55 37.32 5.47
N GLY A 796 7.29 37.26 6.76
CA GLY A 796 8.10 37.86 7.78
C GLY A 796 8.22 36.99 9.04
N VAL A 797 8.80 37.57 10.07
CA VAL A 797 8.85 36.97 11.41
C VAL A 797 8.31 37.98 12.40
N SER A 798 7.28 37.57 13.12
CA SER A 798 6.75 38.35 14.22
C SER A 798 7.52 37.99 15.51
N GLU A 799 8.05 39.00 16.15
CA GLU A 799 8.70 38.84 17.45
C GLU A 799 7.71 38.81 18.62
N ASN A 800 6.46 39.24 18.39
CA ASN A 800 5.51 39.50 19.46
C ASN A 800 4.36 38.51 19.50
N GLY A 801 4.25 37.82 20.63
CA GLY A 801 3.00 37.23 21.06
C GLY A 801 1.99 38.30 21.51
N LEU A 802 0.82 37.86 21.96
CA LEU A 802 -0.17 38.73 22.56
C LEU A 802 0.43 39.51 23.76
N PRO A 803 -0.03 40.73 24.04
CA PRO A 803 0.34 41.46 25.24
C PRO A 803 0.12 40.59 26.49
N MET A 804 1.06 40.68 27.44
CA MET A 804 1.05 39.83 28.62
C MET A 804 -0.27 39.93 29.43
N VAL A 805 -0.88 41.08 29.46
CA VAL A 805 -2.17 41.32 30.10
C VAL A 805 -3.31 40.53 29.45
N THR A 806 -3.28 40.40 28.12
CA THR A 806 -4.25 39.59 27.36
C THR A 806 -4.02 38.11 27.62
N THR A 807 -2.74 37.71 27.63
CA THR A 807 -2.34 36.33 27.94
C THR A 807 -2.78 35.92 29.35
N ASP A 808 -2.46 36.74 30.34
CA ASP A 808 -2.85 36.50 31.75
C ASP A 808 -4.37 36.40 31.90
N TYR A 809 -5.12 37.27 31.21
CA TYR A 809 -6.58 37.22 31.26
C TYR A 809 -7.13 35.90 30.67
N LEU A 810 -6.61 35.47 29.53
CA LEU A 810 -7.05 34.22 28.86
C LEU A 810 -6.64 32.97 29.64
N GLU A 811 -5.53 33.01 30.37
CA GLU A 811 -5.07 31.90 31.23
C GLU A 811 -5.79 31.82 32.55
N ALA A 812 -6.34 32.92 33.05
CA ALA A 812 -7.00 33.00 34.34
C ALA A 812 -8.30 32.18 34.44
N GLY A 813 -8.95 31.82 33.31
CA GLY A 813 -10.15 31.01 33.32
C GLY A 813 -10.49 30.43 31.97
N ALA A 814 -11.06 29.21 31.98
CA ALA A 814 -11.48 28.50 30.78
C ALA A 814 -12.60 29.18 29.98
N ASP A 815 -13.35 30.05 30.65
CA ASP A 815 -14.48 30.81 30.10
C ASP A 815 -14.09 32.23 29.71
N HIS A 816 -12.82 32.63 29.92
CA HIS A 816 -12.35 33.93 29.51
C HIS A 816 -12.17 34.02 28.01
N ARG A 817 -12.70 35.08 27.38
CA ARG A 817 -12.71 35.31 25.96
C ARG A 817 -12.36 36.75 25.64
N VAL A 818 -11.60 36.92 24.58
CA VAL A 818 -11.26 38.24 24.02
C VAL A 818 -11.75 38.26 22.58
N LEU A 819 -12.38 39.38 22.19
CA LEU A 819 -12.80 39.59 20.83
C LEU A 819 -11.62 40.18 20.03
N ALA A 820 -11.10 39.46 19.05
CA ALA A 820 -10.14 39.99 18.10
C ALA A 820 -10.88 40.70 16.97
N VAL A 821 -10.50 41.94 16.64
CA VAL A 821 -11.13 42.73 15.61
C VAL A 821 -10.05 43.34 14.71
N SER A 822 -10.24 43.31 13.40
CA SER A 822 -9.37 43.95 12.41
C SER A 822 -10.21 44.72 11.39
N ALA A 823 -9.83 45.93 11.07
CA ALA A 823 -10.47 46.73 10.06
C ALA A 823 -9.72 46.50 8.73
N GLU A 824 -10.35 45.85 7.77
CA GLU A 824 -9.77 45.59 6.46
C GLU A 824 -9.90 46.82 5.55
N THR A 825 -11.04 47.48 5.61
CA THR A 825 -11.32 48.76 4.91
C THR A 825 -12.15 49.66 5.80
N ARG A 826 -12.40 50.88 5.38
CA ARG A 826 -13.29 51.84 6.09
C ARG A 826 -14.73 51.27 6.29
N ASN A 827 -15.12 50.28 5.54
CA ASN A 827 -16.47 49.76 5.54
C ASN A 827 -16.55 48.30 5.98
N ILE A 828 -15.41 47.65 6.24
CA ILE A 828 -15.33 46.20 6.51
C ILE A 828 -14.50 45.96 7.74
N VAL A 829 -15.09 45.21 8.69
CA VAL A 829 -14.46 44.78 9.92
C VAL A 829 -14.51 43.26 9.98
N ASN A 830 -13.35 42.63 10.22
CA ASN A 830 -13.23 41.22 10.51
C ASN A 830 -13.16 41.05 12.02
N TYR A 831 -13.87 40.07 12.54
CA TYR A 831 -13.82 39.75 13.96
C TYR A 831 -13.70 38.23 14.20
N ALA A 832 -13.09 37.87 15.32
CA ALA A 832 -12.95 36.48 15.72
C ALA A 832 -12.86 36.36 17.25
N VAL A 833 -13.31 35.23 17.79
CA VAL A 833 -13.24 34.94 19.21
C VAL A 833 -11.88 34.36 19.55
N MET A 834 -11.10 35.06 20.37
CA MET A 834 -9.82 34.58 20.89
C MET A 834 -10.04 33.85 22.22
N ARG A 835 -9.53 32.64 22.31
CA ARG A 835 -9.78 31.75 23.45
C ARG A 835 -8.52 31.29 24.17
N THR A 836 -7.37 31.35 23.52
CA THR A 836 -6.13 30.88 24.15
C THR A 836 -5.15 32.03 24.34
N SER A 837 -4.29 31.91 25.35
CA SER A 837 -3.21 32.83 25.64
C SER A 837 -2.19 33.00 24.49
N ARG A 838 -2.31 32.19 23.44
CA ARG A 838 -1.43 32.22 22.26
C ARG A 838 -2.07 32.82 21.03
N GLY A 839 -3.28 33.35 21.13
CA GLY A 839 -3.98 34.04 20.07
C GLY A 839 -4.75 33.13 19.11
N ASP A 840 -5.07 31.88 19.49
CA ASP A 840 -5.89 31.01 18.66
C ASP A 840 -7.30 31.58 18.51
N LEU A 841 -7.74 31.70 17.24
CA LEU A 841 -9.05 32.22 16.90
C LEU A 841 -10.03 31.06 16.70
N ILE A 842 -11.15 31.08 17.41
CA ILE A 842 -12.19 30.05 17.31
C ILE A 842 -12.94 30.16 15.99
N ASP A 843 -13.15 31.39 15.53
CA ASP A 843 -14.06 31.70 14.43
C ASP A 843 -13.44 31.60 13.04
N SER A 844 -12.14 31.37 12.95
CA SER A 844 -11.48 30.96 11.69
C SER A 844 -11.80 29.51 11.28
N SER A 845 -12.81 28.90 11.90
CA SER A 845 -13.21 27.52 11.58
C SER A 845 -13.94 27.42 10.24
N PRO A 846 -13.78 26.32 9.49
CA PRO A 846 -14.52 26.11 8.26
C PRO A 846 -16.03 26.14 8.43
N VAL A 847 -16.51 25.78 9.61
CA VAL A 847 -17.95 25.77 9.95
C VAL A 847 -18.53 27.15 9.82
N GLN A 848 -17.82 28.16 10.33
CA GLN A 848 -18.30 29.52 10.32
C GLN A 848 -18.23 30.13 8.94
N ARG A 849 -17.15 29.87 8.19
CA ARG A 849 -17.04 30.28 6.77
C ARG A 849 -18.14 29.65 5.90
N ALA A 850 -18.49 28.38 6.15
CA ALA A 850 -19.58 27.74 5.44
C ALA A 850 -20.96 28.30 5.83
N ARG A 851 -21.14 28.71 7.09
CA ARG A 851 -22.38 29.36 7.56
C ARG A 851 -22.62 30.72 6.89
N LEU A 852 -21.57 31.50 6.67
CA LEU A 852 -21.68 32.80 5.97
C LEU A 852 -22.32 32.64 4.58
N LEU A 853 -21.94 31.61 3.83
CA LEU A 853 -22.53 31.32 2.52
C LEU A 853 -23.97 30.80 2.58
N SER A 854 -24.33 30.08 3.62
CA SER A 854 -25.64 29.46 3.75
C SER A 854 -26.72 30.43 4.23
N GLY A 855 -26.34 31.66 4.66
CA GLY A 855 -27.26 32.64 5.20
C GLY A 855 -27.95 32.24 6.50
N LYS A 856 -27.49 31.17 7.15
CA LYS A 856 -27.99 30.69 8.43
C LYS A 856 -27.16 31.33 9.54
N HIS A 857 -27.51 32.53 9.94
CA HIS A 857 -26.88 33.22 11.05
C HIS A 857 -27.55 32.84 12.38
N ASP A 858 -26.73 32.69 13.42
CA ASP A 858 -27.21 32.60 14.77
C ASP A 858 -27.51 34.03 15.25
N ALA A 859 -28.54 34.21 16.06
CA ALA A 859 -28.88 35.53 16.61
C ALA A 859 -27.73 36.18 17.37
N VAL A 860 -26.88 35.37 18.00
CA VAL A 860 -25.68 35.81 18.71
C VAL A 860 -24.59 36.29 17.75
N ASP A 861 -24.38 35.57 16.64
CA ASP A 861 -23.42 35.99 15.60
C ASP A 861 -23.86 37.29 14.93
N GLU A 862 -25.17 37.47 14.72
CA GLU A 862 -25.73 38.68 14.12
C GLU A 862 -25.56 39.88 15.06
N GLN A 863 -25.82 39.71 16.36
CA GLN A 863 -25.59 40.77 17.36
C GLN A 863 -24.11 41.17 17.45
N LEU A 864 -23.21 40.17 17.41
CA LEU A 864 -21.78 40.43 17.42
C LEU A 864 -21.30 41.18 16.16
N ALA A 865 -21.80 40.77 15.00
CA ALA A 865 -21.51 41.41 13.70
C ALA A 865 -21.99 42.88 13.68
N GLN A 866 -23.20 43.14 14.16
CA GLN A 866 -23.75 44.48 14.28
C GLN A 866 -22.93 45.35 15.22
N ALA A 867 -22.56 44.81 16.40
CA ALA A 867 -21.73 45.54 17.36
C ALA A 867 -20.33 45.89 16.79
N CYS A 868 -19.68 44.95 16.13
CA CYS A 868 -18.40 45.22 15.44
C CYS A 868 -18.53 46.25 14.31
N ALA A 869 -19.57 46.16 13.49
CA ALA A 869 -19.83 47.12 12.43
C ALA A 869 -20.11 48.54 12.96
N SER A 870 -20.84 48.62 14.08
CA SER A 870 -21.11 49.92 14.72
C SER A 870 -19.82 50.58 15.24
N LEU A 871 -18.95 49.79 15.90
CA LEU A 871 -17.66 50.29 16.39
C LEU A 871 -16.71 50.71 15.27
N LEU A 872 -16.81 50.13 14.06
CA LEU A 872 -16.04 50.62 12.92
C LEU A 872 -16.48 52.03 12.50
N SER A 873 -17.79 52.30 12.56
CA SER A 873 -18.35 53.57 12.09
C SER A 873 -18.20 54.72 13.09
N ASN A 874 -18.55 54.48 14.35
CA ASN A 874 -18.58 55.48 15.42
C ASN A 874 -18.28 54.89 16.80
N PRO A 875 -17.85 55.68 17.81
CA PRO A 875 -17.87 55.26 19.20
C PRO A 875 -19.29 54.87 19.61
N ASP A 876 -19.47 53.68 20.18
CA ASP A 876 -20.78 53.13 20.49
C ASP A 876 -20.78 52.38 21.84
N GLU A 877 -21.48 52.91 22.84
CA GLU A 877 -21.61 52.31 24.16
C GLU A 877 -22.54 51.09 24.14
N GLU A 878 -23.57 51.09 23.28
CA GLU A 878 -24.49 49.95 23.15
C GLU A 878 -23.79 48.75 22.53
N ALA A 879 -22.92 48.98 21.54
CA ALA A 879 -22.08 47.93 20.96
C ALA A 879 -21.14 47.29 22.00
N ILE A 880 -20.50 48.13 22.86
CA ILE A 880 -19.62 47.66 23.93
C ILE A 880 -20.44 46.86 24.99
N ALA A 881 -21.65 47.32 25.35
CA ALA A 881 -22.52 46.62 26.22
C ALA A 881 -22.98 45.25 25.69
N ALA A 882 -23.31 45.22 24.38
CA ALA A 882 -23.66 43.98 23.68
C ALA A 882 -22.51 42.96 23.69
N ILE A 883 -21.29 43.41 23.37
CA ILE A 883 -20.09 42.54 23.40
C ILE A 883 -19.82 42.03 24.83
N SER A 884 -19.96 42.90 25.87
CA SER A 884 -19.82 42.50 27.24
C SER A 884 -20.90 41.46 27.67
N ALA A 885 -22.18 41.69 27.22
CA ALA A 885 -23.28 40.76 27.51
C ALA A 885 -23.08 39.36 26.91
N LEU A 886 -22.29 39.26 25.84
CA LEU A 886 -21.91 38.00 25.20
C LEU A 886 -20.74 37.26 25.90
N GLY A 887 -20.23 37.82 27.01
CA GLY A 887 -19.22 37.17 27.83
C GLY A 887 -17.78 37.49 27.47
N PHE A 888 -17.53 38.54 26.69
CA PHE A 888 -16.17 38.99 26.41
C PHE A 888 -15.62 39.87 27.53
N GLY A 889 -14.34 39.66 27.91
CA GLY A 889 -13.66 40.50 28.90
C GLY A 889 -12.76 41.54 28.29
N GLY A 890 -12.56 41.52 26.99
CA GLY A 890 -11.74 42.52 26.29
C GLY A 890 -11.86 42.44 24.75
N ILE A 891 -11.39 43.51 24.10
CA ILE A 891 -11.29 43.61 22.68
C ILE A 891 -9.80 43.76 22.32
N TYR A 892 -9.32 42.98 21.39
CA TYR A 892 -7.97 43.05 20.85
C TYR A 892 -8.04 43.50 19.38
N VAL A 893 -7.55 44.68 19.09
CA VAL A 893 -7.55 45.25 17.73
C VAL A 893 -6.23 44.89 17.08
N VAL A 894 -6.30 44.16 15.98
CA VAL A 894 -5.15 43.71 15.21
C VAL A 894 -4.87 44.71 14.07
N PRO A 895 -3.64 45.25 13.95
CA PRO A 895 -3.28 46.06 12.81
C PRO A 895 -3.21 45.24 11.54
N GLU A 896 -3.54 45.82 10.41
CA GLU A 896 -3.35 45.19 9.14
C GLU A 896 -1.85 45.20 8.76
N THR A 897 -1.32 44.09 8.36
CA THR A 897 0.08 43.97 7.94
C THR A 897 0.24 44.36 6.48
N GLY A 898 0.42 45.64 6.21
CA GLY A 898 0.69 46.18 4.91
C GLY A 898 1.04 47.65 5.02
N ASP A 899 1.79 48.18 4.08
CA ASP A 899 2.36 49.51 4.03
C ASP A 899 1.78 50.59 4.97
N SER A 900 2.62 51.13 5.83
CA SER A 900 2.36 52.13 6.89
C SER A 900 1.68 53.43 6.45
N LEU A 901 1.27 53.55 5.20
CA LEU A 901 0.53 54.70 4.64
C LEU A 901 -0.99 54.50 4.59
N ASN A 902 -1.52 53.28 4.88
CA ASN A 902 -2.95 52.98 4.84
C ASN A 902 -3.55 52.50 6.17
N ASP A 903 -2.90 52.69 7.29
CA ASP A 903 -3.39 52.28 8.64
C ASP A 903 -4.58 53.10 9.16
N MET A 904 -5.16 53.97 8.32
CA MET A 904 -6.32 54.78 8.68
C MET A 904 -7.52 54.00 9.21
N PRO A 905 -7.89 52.82 8.65
CA PRO A 905 -9.01 52.05 9.21
C PRO A 905 -8.72 51.48 10.59
N TYR A 906 -7.49 51.00 10.86
CA TYR A 906 -7.06 50.52 12.17
C TYR A 906 -7.06 51.66 13.23
N GLU A 907 -6.50 52.83 12.90
CA GLU A 907 -6.47 53.98 13.79
C GLU A 907 -7.89 54.47 14.13
N GLN A 908 -8.78 54.48 13.14
CA GLN A 908 -10.18 54.87 13.33
C GLN A 908 -10.93 53.88 14.23
N LEU A 909 -10.82 52.58 13.96
CA LEU A 909 -11.43 51.54 14.78
C LEU A 909 -10.90 51.57 16.23
N SER A 910 -9.58 51.70 16.38
CA SER A 910 -8.91 51.83 17.67
C SER A 910 -9.36 53.08 18.44
N ALA A 911 -9.46 54.25 17.77
CA ALA A 911 -9.95 55.46 18.35
C ALA A 911 -11.43 55.38 18.75
N ASN A 912 -12.28 54.79 17.90
CA ASN A 912 -13.70 54.57 18.22
C ASN A 912 -13.89 53.69 19.48
N ILE A 913 -13.15 52.59 19.57
CA ILE A 913 -13.19 51.69 20.74
C ILE A 913 -12.68 52.41 21.98
N ALA A 914 -11.58 53.16 21.89
CA ALA A 914 -11.02 53.91 22.97
C ALA A 914 -11.95 55.02 23.48
N ALA A 915 -12.72 55.65 22.56
CA ALA A 915 -13.69 56.70 22.87
C ALA A 915 -15.03 56.15 23.40
N SER A 916 -15.32 54.87 23.26
CA SER A 916 -16.57 54.27 23.73
C SER A 916 -16.55 54.09 25.22
N ASN A 917 -17.64 54.46 25.90
CA ASN A 917 -17.80 54.23 27.34
C ASN A 917 -17.83 52.72 27.63
N GLY A 918 -17.19 52.29 28.72
CA GLY A 918 -17.11 50.91 29.12
C GLY A 918 -15.86 50.16 28.60
N THR A 919 -14.94 50.85 27.94
CA THR A 919 -13.62 50.31 27.56
C THR A 919 -12.50 51.02 28.32
N GLN A 920 -11.42 50.31 28.58
CA GLN A 920 -10.18 50.83 29.16
C GLN A 920 -9.01 50.36 28.30
N SER A 921 -8.30 51.27 27.65
CA SER A 921 -7.06 50.92 26.94
C SER A 921 -6.00 50.54 27.96
N LEU A 922 -5.45 49.36 27.85
CA LEU A 922 -4.42 48.85 28.75
C LEU A 922 -3.04 48.81 28.08
N VAL A 923 -2.95 48.32 26.89
CA VAL A 923 -1.68 48.17 26.18
C VAL A 923 -1.89 48.38 24.69
N SER A 924 -0.99 49.15 24.07
CA SER A 924 -0.86 49.28 22.65
C SER A 924 0.56 48.87 22.26
N THR A 925 0.70 47.94 21.34
CA THR A 925 1.96 47.47 20.78
C THR A 925 1.90 47.48 19.27
N ASP A 926 3.02 47.30 18.59
CA ASP A 926 3.07 47.18 17.14
C ASP A 926 2.26 45.98 16.61
N SER A 927 1.99 44.98 17.46
CA SER A 927 1.19 43.78 17.15
C SER A 927 -0.31 43.97 17.39
N GLY A 928 -0.73 45.06 18.01
CA GLY A 928 -2.13 45.37 18.27
C GLY A 928 -2.38 46.05 19.60
N SER A 929 -3.63 46.51 19.80
CA SER A 929 -4.08 47.24 20.95
C SER A 929 -5.13 46.45 21.75
N TYR A 930 -4.94 46.32 23.06
CA TYR A 930 -5.87 45.62 23.93
C TYR A 930 -6.69 46.57 24.76
N TYR A 931 -8.00 46.42 24.69
CA TYR A 931 -8.99 47.20 25.44
C TYR A 931 -9.75 46.25 26.39
N ARG A 932 -9.69 46.50 27.69
CA ARG A 932 -10.45 45.77 28.72
C ARG A 932 -11.88 46.32 28.75
N LEU A 933 -12.87 45.42 28.87
CA LEU A 933 -14.25 45.79 29.13
C LEU A 933 -14.46 46.00 30.62
N THR A 934 -15.00 47.17 31.00
CA THR A 934 -15.23 47.54 32.42
C THR A 934 -16.70 47.37 32.83
N LEU A 935 -17.59 47.16 31.86
CA LEU A 935 -19.01 46.89 32.12
C LEU A 935 -19.19 45.53 32.76
N ARG A 936 -19.78 45.50 33.95
CA ARG A 936 -20.18 44.23 34.61
C ARG A 936 -21.53 43.82 34.04
N SER A 937 -21.57 42.86 33.17
CA SER A 937 -22.82 42.23 32.75
C SER A 937 -22.90 40.83 33.31
N SER A 938 -24.09 40.46 33.82
CA SER A 938 -24.43 39.05 33.99
C SER A 938 -24.67 38.49 32.56
N ALA A 939 -23.72 37.75 32.04
CA ALA A 939 -23.79 37.19 30.71
C ALA A 939 -25.08 36.37 30.55
N SER A 940 -26.08 36.98 29.87
CA SER A 940 -27.37 36.32 29.61
C SER A 940 -27.30 35.33 28.42
N GLN A 941 -26.36 35.56 27.52
CA GLN A 941 -26.10 34.71 26.39
C GLN A 941 -24.59 34.66 26.14
N GLN A 942 -24.02 33.48 25.96
CA GLN A 942 -22.62 33.29 25.57
C GLN A 942 -22.54 32.77 24.14
N VAL A 943 -21.49 33.16 23.45
CA VAL A 943 -21.17 32.57 22.14
C VAL A 943 -21.10 31.06 22.29
N ASP A 944 -21.90 30.30 21.54
CA ASP A 944 -21.96 28.84 21.63
C ASP A 944 -20.69 28.20 21.05
N THR A 945 -19.82 27.73 21.93
CA THR A 945 -18.64 26.93 21.63
C THR A 945 -18.82 25.45 21.97
N SER A 946 -20.04 25.04 22.32
CA SER A 946 -20.35 23.69 22.79
C SER A 946 -20.04 22.61 21.73
N TRP A 947 -20.11 22.96 20.46
CA TRP A 947 -19.78 22.03 19.38
C TRP A 947 -18.29 21.67 19.39
N GLN A 948 -17.39 22.61 19.68
CA GLN A 948 -15.94 22.34 19.81
C GLN A 948 -15.66 21.47 21.02
N GLN A 949 -16.28 21.77 22.16
CA GLN A 949 -16.15 20.97 23.37
C GLN A 949 -16.68 19.54 23.15
N ARG A 950 -17.84 19.40 22.50
CA ARG A 950 -18.38 18.08 22.14
C ARG A 950 -17.49 17.33 21.18
N ALA A 951 -16.88 18.00 20.22
CA ALA A 951 -15.90 17.38 19.30
C ALA A 951 -14.64 16.93 20.03
N GLN A 952 -14.14 17.73 20.98
CA GLN A 952 -12.94 17.43 21.76
C GLN A 952 -13.10 16.25 22.70
N HIS A 953 -14.24 16.09 23.35
CA HIS A 953 -14.53 15.04 24.33
C HIS A 953 -15.26 13.83 23.76
N SER A 954 -15.44 13.74 22.44
CA SER A 954 -16.14 12.64 21.81
C SER A 954 -15.36 11.32 21.92
N VAL A 955 -16.05 10.28 22.38
CA VAL A 955 -15.53 8.90 22.42
C VAL A 955 -15.11 8.44 21.01
N TRP A 956 -15.87 8.84 19.98
CA TRP A 956 -15.56 8.51 18.58
C TRP A 956 -14.25 9.10 18.11
N ARG A 957 -13.87 10.27 18.59
CA ARG A 957 -12.58 10.88 18.27
C ARG A 957 -11.42 10.09 18.86
N HIS A 958 -11.51 9.70 20.14
CA HIS A 958 -10.48 8.87 20.76
C HIS A 958 -10.36 7.52 20.04
N ALA A 959 -11.47 6.88 19.71
CA ALA A 959 -11.48 5.65 18.94
C ALA A 959 -10.81 5.82 17.56
N TRP A 960 -11.12 6.92 16.86
CA TRP A 960 -10.49 7.23 15.57
C TRP A 960 -8.98 7.44 15.69
N LEU A 961 -8.50 8.21 16.66
CA LEU A 961 -7.07 8.44 16.90
C LEU A 961 -6.34 7.13 17.21
N ILE A 962 -6.92 6.27 18.05
CA ILE A 962 -6.36 4.96 18.37
C ILE A 962 -6.29 4.09 17.09
N CYS A 963 -7.38 3.99 16.33
CA CYS A 963 -7.42 3.22 15.10
C CYS A 963 -6.41 3.74 14.07
N LEU A 964 -6.33 5.06 13.87
CA LEU A 964 -5.35 5.67 12.97
C LEU A 964 -3.92 5.39 13.43
N GLY A 965 -3.64 5.49 14.73
CA GLY A 965 -2.34 5.17 15.32
C GLY A 965 -1.96 3.70 15.08
N VAL A 966 -2.88 2.76 15.33
CA VAL A 966 -2.65 1.33 15.11
C VAL A 966 -2.42 1.03 13.63
N ILE A 967 -3.27 1.55 12.74
CA ILE A 967 -3.12 1.36 11.28
C ILE A 967 -1.76 1.91 10.83
N THR A 968 -1.42 3.14 11.21
CA THR A 968 -0.15 3.77 10.85
C THR A 968 1.05 2.95 11.37
N ALA A 969 1.00 2.49 12.62
CA ALA A 969 2.03 1.64 13.21
C ALA A 969 2.21 0.33 12.41
N LEU A 970 1.11 -0.35 12.06
CA LEU A 970 1.16 -1.57 11.24
C LEU A 970 1.78 -1.31 9.87
N TYR A 971 1.43 -0.20 9.22
CA TYR A 971 2.02 0.17 7.94
C TYR A 971 3.51 0.54 8.07
N CYS A 972 3.90 1.21 9.15
CA CYS A 972 5.31 1.46 9.46
C CYS A 972 6.11 0.17 9.64
N LEU A 973 5.55 -0.83 10.33
CA LEU A 973 6.18 -2.14 10.47
C LEU A 973 6.41 -2.82 9.10
N VAL A 974 5.42 -2.76 8.21
CA VAL A 974 5.56 -3.30 6.85
C VAL A 974 6.53 -2.47 6.02
N ALA A 975 6.61 -1.16 6.24
CA ALA A 975 7.50 -0.24 5.52
C ALA A 975 8.98 -0.40 5.92
N MET A 976 9.29 -0.97 7.10
CA MET A 976 10.69 -1.14 7.55
C MET A 976 11.54 -1.86 6.51
N PRO A 977 12.77 -1.39 6.26
CA PRO A 977 13.65 -2.04 5.29
C PRO A 977 14.03 -3.45 5.75
N ARG A 978 13.97 -4.41 4.83
CA ARG A 978 14.51 -5.75 5.05
C ARG A 978 16.00 -5.73 4.69
N ARG A 979 16.82 -6.49 5.41
CA ARG A 979 18.21 -6.71 5.00
C ARG A 979 18.21 -7.26 3.57
N ARG A 980 18.87 -6.57 2.65
CA ARG A 980 19.02 -7.05 1.27
C ARG A 980 19.85 -8.34 1.31
N PRO A 981 19.56 -9.34 0.46
CA PRO A 981 20.45 -10.47 0.29
C PRO A 981 21.83 -9.94 -0.08
N SER A 982 22.87 -10.41 0.62
CA SER A 982 24.25 -10.06 0.29
C SER A 982 24.60 -10.65 -1.07
N TYR A 983 25.14 -9.83 -1.98
CA TYR A 983 25.74 -10.35 -3.20
C TYR A 983 26.92 -11.24 -2.85
N GLY A 984 26.92 -12.48 -3.28
CA GLY A 984 28.06 -13.39 -3.21
C GLY A 984 29.15 -12.95 -4.21
N LEU A 985 30.41 -13.22 -3.90
CA LEU A 985 31.51 -13.20 -4.89
C LEU A 985 31.42 -14.51 -5.68
N GLU A 986 31.50 -14.42 -7.00
CA GLU A 986 31.78 -15.57 -7.85
C GLU A 986 33.21 -16.00 -7.51
N GLU A 987 33.39 -17.11 -6.82
CA GLU A 987 34.70 -17.71 -6.71
C GLU A 987 35.10 -18.17 -8.12
N GLN A 988 36.23 -17.64 -8.61
CA GLN A 988 36.82 -18.10 -9.87
C GLN A 988 37.22 -19.58 -9.65
N ALA A 989 36.45 -20.49 -10.28
CA ALA A 989 36.81 -21.88 -10.41
C ALA A 989 37.92 -22.00 -11.48
#